data_b2c183395557bb7f7af0fea65ef536a4
#
_entry.id   b2c183395557bb7f7af0fea65ef536a4
#
_cell.length_a   1.000
_cell.length_b   1.000
_cell.length_c   1.000
_cell.angle_alpha   90.00
_cell.angle_beta   90.00
_cell.angle_gamma   90.00
#
_symmetry.space_group_name_H-M   'P 1'
#
loop_
_entity.id
_entity.type
_entity.pdbx_description
1 polymer ?
#
loop_
_entity_poly.entity_id
_entity_poly.type
_entity_poly.pdbx_seq_one_letter_code
_entity_poly.pdbx_strand_id
1 'polypeptide(L)'
;MPQIAKVAVAAATYAIDKPYDYLVPQGADMAVGMRVLVPFGRGNRVSEGVVLTLGQGVPEKPIKPIRSLVDREPVITEREIRLALWMRERYFCTFYDAIRTILPAAVWYSYREMWSLTGEPLPEDLSERETAACRLLQDGPMERDDLCAALGETGSRVLAGLKKRGILQMEPQGTRRVRDKVVQIAALSLAPQEALRQMERKKKSAARQYDAVAFLAKYGDAPVQELCYYTGVSRQGVRSLERAGLLSLRSQEEYRITRQDYAAAAEEIRLNDEQQRAYEAVLAQTRSGCPGVTLLQGVTGSGKTLVYIRLAQTLLAEGRSVMILVPEIALTPQMMARFSAYFGDEVALLHSGLRLTERYDQWKRIRRGEAHIVLGTRSAVFAPLENLGLIILDEEQESSYESENPPCYHARDIAKYRCFRENARLLLGSATPTVETAYLARRGDYQLALLRRRYNAHRMPRVILADMRQELRDGNNGCISRELMQELEKNLEAGEQSILFLNRRGSSRQLLCPQCGYVPQCPRCSVYLTYHSANGRMMCHYCGYSEKSSETCPSCGGAMKHIGVGTQRAEEELRTLFPGTEVLRMDADTVSQGHEKLLRDFQVRQVPILLGTQMVAKGLDFANVTLVGVLAADMSLYVDHYRASERTFSLLTQVVGRAGRGDKPGRAVIQTYTPQNDVILAAADQDYDRFYDGEIRLRQLRRDPPFADQFFITVTGPEEGPVRRAAAGLRDGLRAAAGRDPYRDMALDILGPAPAPVVKVNNRYRYRVTVIGRNDKILRGLLAAFMKEFARRPEHKGLHIYTDCNLMD
;
A
#
# COMPACT_ATOMS: atom_id res chain seq x y z
N MET A 1 35.54 -6.44 27.94
CA MET A 1 35.45 -7.21 26.68
C MET A 1 34.93 -6.28 25.61
N PRO A 2 35.39 -6.37 24.34
CA PRO A 2 34.86 -5.53 23.27
C PRO A 2 33.37 -5.82 23.05
N GLN A 3 32.62 -4.77 22.79
CA GLN A 3 31.22 -4.88 22.44
C GLN A 3 31.06 -5.18 20.94
N ILE A 4 30.23 -6.15 20.60
CA ILE A 4 29.96 -6.60 19.23
C ILE A 4 28.49 -6.32 18.90
N ALA A 5 28.23 -5.70 17.74
CA ALA A 5 26.91 -5.46 17.21
C ALA A 5 26.64 -6.42 16.03
N LYS A 6 25.46 -7.07 16.04
CA LYS A 6 24.94 -7.76 14.85
C LYS A 6 24.10 -6.77 14.03
N VAL A 7 24.48 -6.57 12.78
CA VAL A 7 23.90 -5.52 11.93
C VAL A 7 23.27 -6.11 10.67
N ALA A 8 22.04 -5.67 10.37
CA ALA A 8 21.39 -5.89 9.07
C ALA A 8 21.91 -4.81 8.10
N VAL A 9 22.55 -5.22 7.00
CA VAL A 9 23.27 -4.30 6.10
C VAL A 9 22.50 -4.09 4.80
N ALA A 10 22.31 -2.84 4.38
CA ALA A 10 21.57 -2.47 3.17
C ALA A 10 22.15 -3.05 1.87
N ALA A 11 23.47 -3.19 1.79
CA ALA A 11 24.14 -3.75 0.62
C ALA A 11 24.08 -5.28 0.53
N ALA A 12 23.53 -5.98 1.53
CA ALA A 12 23.38 -7.43 1.49
C ALA A 12 22.26 -7.83 0.54
N THR A 13 22.59 -8.63 -0.47
CA THR A 13 21.59 -9.27 -1.34
C THR A 13 20.97 -10.48 -0.65
N TYR A 14 19.80 -10.93 -1.09
CA TYR A 14 19.09 -12.08 -0.49
C TYR A 14 19.98 -13.33 -0.35
N ALA A 15 20.85 -13.59 -1.33
CA ALA A 15 21.78 -14.74 -1.30
C ALA A 15 22.78 -14.75 -0.14
N ILE A 16 23.14 -13.57 0.35
CA ILE A 16 24.13 -13.39 1.42
C ILE A 16 23.53 -12.73 2.67
N ASP A 17 22.23 -12.57 2.70
CA ASP A 17 21.53 -11.89 3.79
C ASP A 17 21.60 -12.68 5.09
N LYS A 18 22.28 -12.10 6.06
CA LYS A 18 22.39 -12.54 7.46
C LYS A 18 22.77 -11.33 8.33
N PRO A 19 22.60 -11.41 9.65
CA PRO A 19 23.24 -10.45 10.54
C PRO A 19 24.77 -10.56 10.43
N TYR A 20 25.45 -9.42 10.31
CA TYR A 20 26.91 -9.31 10.24
C TYR A 20 27.46 -8.74 11.52
N ASP A 21 28.56 -9.33 12.02
CA ASP A 21 29.21 -8.88 13.25
C ASP A 21 30.15 -7.71 12.98
N TYR A 22 30.05 -6.66 13.83
CA TYR A 22 30.90 -5.48 13.78
C TYR A 22 31.35 -5.09 15.19
N LEU A 23 32.57 -4.56 15.33
CA LEU A 23 33.05 -3.98 16.58
C LEU A 23 32.39 -2.62 16.83
N VAL A 24 31.91 -2.44 18.05
CA VAL A 24 31.40 -1.14 18.50
C VAL A 24 32.59 -0.25 18.89
N PRO A 25 32.67 1.02 18.37
CA PRO A 25 33.73 1.93 18.76
C PRO A 25 33.71 2.21 20.30
N GLN A 26 34.88 2.35 20.89
CA GLN A 26 34.97 2.67 22.32
C GLN A 26 34.31 4.03 22.63
N GLY A 27 33.49 4.07 23.67
CA GLY A 27 32.75 5.26 24.08
C GLY A 27 31.52 5.61 23.23
N ALA A 28 31.15 4.79 22.24
CA ALA A 28 29.91 4.99 21.48
C ALA A 28 28.71 4.53 22.32
N ASP A 29 27.75 5.43 22.55
CA ASP A 29 26.45 5.09 23.16
C ASP A 29 25.56 4.44 22.10
N MET A 30 25.63 3.11 22.01
CA MET A 30 24.96 2.31 20.98
C MET A 30 23.86 1.47 21.58
N ALA A 31 22.69 1.54 20.98
CA ALA A 31 21.53 0.74 21.35
C ALA A 31 20.99 -0.09 20.15
N VAL A 32 20.28 -1.17 20.48
CA VAL A 32 19.53 -1.98 19.51
C VAL A 32 18.50 -1.09 18.82
N GLY A 33 18.40 -1.23 17.50
CA GLY A 33 17.48 -0.44 16.68
C GLY A 33 18.04 0.89 16.16
N MET A 34 19.28 1.24 16.47
CA MET A 34 19.99 2.38 15.88
C MET A 34 20.52 2.03 14.48
N ARG A 35 20.57 3.05 13.60
CA ARG A 35 21.24 2.93 12.31
C ARG A 35 22.71 3.29 12.43
N VAL A 36 23.51 2.60 11.66
CA VAL A 36 24.96 2.73 11.63
C VAL A 36 25.50 2.73 10.20
N LEU A 37 26.66 3.35 9.98
CA LEU A 37 27.45 3.18 8.77
C LEU A 37 28.51 2.13 9.00
N VAL A 38 28.57 1.13 8.12
CA VAL A 38 29.48 0.00 8.23
C VAL A 38 30.24 -0.24 6.93
N PRO A 39 31.52 -0.67 6.98
CA PRO A 39 32.26 -1.10 5.79
C PRO A 39 31.79 -2.50 5.39
N PHE A 40 31.30 -2.66 4.16
CA PHE A 40 30.76 -3.92 3.66
C PHE A 40 31.50 -4.42 2.39
N GLY A 41 31.57 -5.74 2.25
CA GLY A 41 32.21 -6.42 1.12
C GLY A 41 33.75 -6.34 1.13
N ARG A 42 34.36 -6.87 0.05
CA ARG A 42 35.83 -6.88 -0.10
C ARG A 42 36.45 -5.48 -0.30
N GLY A 43 35.67 -4.57 -0.91
CA GLY A 43 36.11 -3.19 -1.16
C GLY A 43 35.81 -2.21 -0.02
N ASN A 44 35.38 -2.66 1.15
CA ASN A 44 35.03 -1.82 2.30
C ASN A 44 34.07 -0.64 1.96
N ARG A 45 33.18 -0.85 1.00
CA ARG A 45 32.19 0.16 0.63
C ARG A 45 31.31 0.48 1.85
N VAL A 46 31.17 1.76 2.15
CA VAL A 46 30.30 2.20 3.24
C VAL A 46 28.85 1.90 2.89
N SER A 47 28.15 1.24 3.80
CA SER A 47 26.73 0.89 3.68
C SER A 47 26.02 1.21 4.97
N GLU A 48 24.77 1.63 4.86
CA GLU A 48 23.87 1.77 6.02
C GLU A 48 23.49 0.40 6.56
N GLY A 49 23.36 0.30 7.86
CA GLY A 49 22.86 -0.89 8.54
C GLY A 49 22.05 -0.54 9.75
N VAL A 50 21.33 -1.53 10.31
CA VAL A 50 20.56 -1.40 11.54
C VAL A 50 21.06 -2.42 12.56
N VAL A 51 21.30 -1.97 13.79
CA VAL A 51 21.75 -2.81 14.90
C VAL A 51 20.60 -3.69 15.36
N LEU A 52 20.77 -5.01 15.26
CA LEU A 52 19.75 -5.99 15.62
C LEU A 52 19.93 -6.50 17.06
N THR A 53 21.18 -6.72 17.46
CA THR A 53 21.54 -7.19 18.81
C THR A 53 22.92 -6.65 19.19
N LEU A 54 23.14 -6.49 20.48
CA LEU A 54 24.42 -6.15 21.09
C LEU A 54 24.87 -7.26 22.02
N GLY A 55 26.15 -7.58 22.03
CA GLY A 55 26.75 -8.58 22.91
C GLY A 55 28.18 -8.22 23.29
N GLN A 56 28.74 -8.87 24.29
CA GLN A 56 30.13 -8.75 24.67
C GLN A 56 30.85 -10.06 24.33
N GLY A 57 32.02 -9.97 23.77
CA GLY A 57 32.81 -11.18 23.45
C GLY A 57 34.06 -10.87 22.66
N VAL A 58 34.95 -11.86 22.59
CA VAL A 58 36.13 -11.83 21.73
C VAL A 58 35.74 -12.51 20.42
N PRO A 59 35.88 -11.82 19.28
CA PRO A 59 35.49 -12.43 17.99
C PRO A 59 36.49 -13.50 17.60
N GLU A 60 36.02 -14.65 17.15
CA GLU A 60 36.87 -15.76 16.64
C GLU A 60 37.68 -15.38 15.38
N LYS A 61 37.17 -14.42 14.63
CA LYS A 61 37.79 -13.88 13.39
C LYS A 61 37.88 -12.38 13.47
N PRO A 62 38.86 -11.75 12.81
CA PRO A 62 38.90 -10.27 12.72
C PRO A 62 37.60 -9.72 12.14
N ILE A 63 36.89 -8.88 12.91
CA ILE A 63 35.70 -8.19 12.49
C ILE A 63 35.97 -6.70 12.31
N LYS A 64 35.25 -6.08 11.38
CA LYS A 64 35.42 -4.66 11.04
C LYS A 64 34.73 -3.79 12.09
N PRO A 65 35.25 -2.58 12.38
CA PRO A 65 34.57 -1.64 13.26
C PRO A 65 33.39 -0.96 12.52
N ILE A 66 32.37 -0.58 13.30
CA ILE A 66 31.36 0.38 12.87
C ILE A 66 32.04 1.72 12.60
N ARG A 67 31.73 2.37 11.49
CA ARG A 67 32.36 3.64 11.11
C ARG A 67 31.77 4.83 11.87
N SER A 68 30.43 4.91 11.93
CA SER A 68 29.72 5.99 12.64
C SER A 68 28.28 5.59 12.97
N LEU A 69 27.73 6.24 13.99
CA LEU A 69 26.30 6.24 14.30
C LEU A 69 25.58 7.21 13.37
N VAL A 70 24.40 6.84 12.93
CA VAL A 70 23.49 7.68 12.13
C VAL A 70 22.47 8.38 13.02
N ASP A 71 21.97 7.67 14.01
CA ASP A 71 20.94 8.14 14.94
C ASP A 71 21.50 8.34 16.35
N ARG A 72 20.85 9.22 17.11
CA ARG A 72 21.12 9.40 18.56
C ARG A 72 20.27 8.49 19.44
N GLU A 73 19.13 8.03 18.89
CA GLU A 73 18.17 7.17 19.58
C GLU A 73 17.73 6.04 18.64
N PRO A 74 17.31 4.89 19.17
CA PRO A 74 16.78 3.80 18.35
C PRO A 74 15.60 4.27 17.47
N VAL A 75 15.65 4.00 16.18
CA VAL A 75 14.56 4.31 15.23
C VAL A 75 13.55 3.18 15.09
N ILE A 76 13.95 1.96 15.49
CA ILE A 76 13.13 0.76 15.46
C ILE A 76 13.25 0.02 16.80
N THR A 77 12.12 -0.49 17.28
CA THR A 77 12.04 -1.23 18.54
C THR A 77 12.36 -2.71 18.37
N GLU A 78 12.64 -3.42 19.45
CA GLU A 78 12.80 -4.88 19.41
C GLU A 78 11.55 -5.62 18.88
N ARG A 79 10.36 -5.08 19.15
CA ARG A 79 9.08 -5.62 18.64
C ARG A 79 9.06 -5.56 17.11
N GLU A 80 9.47 -4.44 16.54
CA GLU A 80 9.53 -4.22 15.09
C GLU A 80 10.68 -5.03 14.45
N ILE A 81 11.81 -5.22 15.14
CA ILE A 81 12.88 -6.13 14.69
C ILE A 81 12.38 -7.57 14.62
N ARG A 82 11.58 -8.04 15.59
CA ARG A 82 10.96 -9.37 15.53
C ARG A 82 9.95 -9.49 14.38
N LEU A 83 9.20 -8.42 14.09
CA LEU A 83 8.34 -8.36 12.92
C LEU A 83 9.15 -8.43 11.62
N ALA A 84 10.27 -7.70 11.52
CA ALA A 84 11.15 -7.73 10.35
C ALA A 84 11.73 -9.13 10.13
N LEU A 85 12.11 -9.85 11.19
CA LEU A 85 12.58 -11.23 11.10
C LEU A 85 11.48 -12.16 10.54
N TRP A 86 10.26 -12.03 11.04
CA TRP A 86 9.13 -12.81 10.55
C TRP A 86 8.81 -12.48 9.07
N MET A 87 8.83 -11.20 8.70
CA MET A 87 8.63 -10.76 7.32
C MET A 87 9.70 -11.33 6.37
N ARG A 88 10.96 -11.31 6.78
CA ARG A 88 12.08 -11.88 6.02
C ARG A 88 11.84 -13.35 5.66
N GLU A 89 11.37 -14.16 6.61
CA GLU A 89 11.09 -15.59 6.41
C GLU A 89 9.80 -15.82 5.60
N ARG A 90 8.81 -14.94 5.76
CA ARG A 90 7.49 -15.08 5.14
C ARG A 90 7.50 -14.64 3.68
N TYR A 91 8.20 -13.53 3.37
CA TYR A 91 8.15 -12.84 2.08
C TYR A 91 9.47 -12.89 1.30
N PHE A 92 10.41 -13.72 1.68
CA PHE A 92 11.68 -13.95 0.97
C PHE A 92 12.46 -12.66 0.65
N CYS A 93 12.48 -11.73 1.59
CA CYS A 93 13.22 -10.47 1.49
C CYS A 93 14.45 -10.44 2.39
N THR A 94 15.29 -9.39 2.28
CA THR A 94 16.38 -9.19 3.23
C THR A 94 15.90 -8.60 4.55
N PHE A 95 16.71 -8.73 5.60
CA PHE A 95 16.42 -8.05 6.86
C PHE A 95 16.26 -6.55 6.67
N TYR A 96 17.16 -5.97 5.89
CA TYR A 96 17.15 -4.52 5.67
C TYR A 96 15.90 -4.07 4.89
N ASP A 97 15.46 -4.84 3.88
CA ASP A 97 14.23 -4.54 3.14
C ASP A 97 13.00 -4.61 4.04
N ALA A 98 12.93 -5.61 4.92
CA ALA A 98 11.85 -5.72 5.89
C ALA A 98 11.81 -4.51 6.84
N ILE A 99 12.96 -4.12 7.41
CA ILE A 99 13.05 -2.93 8.28
C ILE A 99 12.69 -1.65 7.51
N ARG A 100 13.18 -1.53 6.28
CA ARG A 100 12.88 -0.38 5.41
C ARG A 100 11.40 -0.25 5.10
N THR A 101 10.69 -1.37 5.03
CA THR A 101 9.23 -1.39 4.80
C THR A 101 8.44 -0.97 6.03
N ILE A 102 8.92 -1.34 7.23
CA ILE A 102 8.28 -1.00 8.51
C ILE A 102 8.41 0.51 8.80
N LEU A 103 9.57 1.10 8.54
CA LEU A 103 9.83 2.50 8.85
C LEU A 103 9.33 3.44 7.73
N PRO A 104 8.77 4.61 8.08
CA PRO A 104 8.34 5.56 7.07
C PRO A 104 9.52 6.09 6.25
N ALA A 105 9.28 6.36 4.98
CA ALA A 105 10.32 6.83 4.04
C ALA A 105 11.02 8.13 4.48
N ALA A 106 10.36 8.92 5.31
CA ALA A 106 10.89 10.17 5.85
C ALA A 106 12.02 9.98 6.88
N VAL A 107 12.08 8.82 7.54
CA VAL A 107 13.13 8.51 8.53
C VAL A 107 14.47 8.28 7.84
N TRP A 108 14.47 7.78 6.59
CA TRP A 108 15.67 7.41 5.89
C TRP A 108 16.52 8.62 5.47
N TYR A 109 17.84 8.47 5.54
CA TYR A 109 18.79 9.45 5.05
C TYR A 109 19.00 9.26 3.54
N SER A 110 19.26 10.36 2.84
CA SER A 110 19.93 10.35 1.56
C SER A 110 21.40 10.63 1.81
N TYR A 111 22.26 9.70 1.39
CA TYR A 111 23.71 9.89 1.51
C TYR A 111 24.23 10.47 0.21
N ARG A 112 24.97 11.60 0.34
CA ARG A 112 25.72 12.21 -0.74
C ARG A 112 27.19 11.93 -0.55
N GLU A 113 27.89 11.55 -1.60
CA GLU A 113 29.33 11.36 -1.56
C GLU A 113 30.02 12.74 -1.64
N MET A 114 30.44 13.25 -0.50
CA MET A 114 31.21 14.50 -0.44
C MET A 114 32.68 14.18 -0.61
N TRP A 115 33.32 14.87 -1.53
CA TRP A 115 34.71 14.72 -1.84
C TRP A 115 35.47 15.96 -1.39
N SER A 116 36.64 15.77 -0.75
CA SER A 116 37.52 16.83 -0.26
C SER A 116 38.96 16.45 -0.44
N LEU A 117 39.83 17.46 -0.42
CA LEU A 117 41.29 17.25 -0.36
C LEU A 117 41.69 16.69 1.01
N THR A 118 42.67 15.78 1.03
CA THR A 118 43.20 15.20 2.28
C THR A 118 44.06 16.16 3.06
N GLY A 119 44.47 17.29 2.47
CA GLY A 119 45.44 18.26 3.07
C GLY A 119 46.90 17.91 2.84
N GLU A 120 47.16 16.77 2.21
CA GLU A 120 48.55 16.41 1.78
C GLU A 120 49.01 17.32 0.63
N PRO A 121 50.31 17.61 0.52
CA PRO A 121 50.84 18.36 -0.60
C PRO A 121 50.49 17.73 -1.94
N LEU A 122 50.06 18.54 -2.90
CA LEU A 122 49.68 18.04 -4.21
C LEU A 122 50.94 17.61 -4.99
N PRO A 123 50.99 16.41 -5.57
CA PRO A 123 52.12 15.96 -6.40
C PRO A 123 52.23 16.79 -7.67
N GLU A 124 53.46 16.99 -8.15
CA GLU A 124 53.74 17.77 -9.38
C GLU A 124 53.33 17.02 -10.67
N ASP A 125 53.13 15.70 -10.62
CA ASP A 125 52.81 14.82 -11.73
C ASP A 125 51.31 14.66 -12.02
N LEU A 126 50.46 15.60 -11.60
CA LEU A 126 49.04 15.58 -11.85
C LEU A 126 48.70 15.92 -13.30
N SER A 127 47.83 15.15 -13.92
CA SER A 127 47.26 15.50 -15.22
C SER A 127 46.38 16.76 -15.13
N GLU A 128 46.15 17.43 -16.27
CA GLU A 128 45.32 18.65 -16.32
C GLU A 128 43.94 18.43 -15.67
N ARG A 129 43.31 17.25 -15.87
CA ARG A 129 41.99 16.92 -15.29
C ARG A 129 42.04 16.64 -13.79
N GLU A 130 43.14 16.04 -13.32
CA GLU A 130 43.37 15.84 -11.88
C GLU A 130 43.61 17.18 -11.18
N THR A 131 44.38 18.06 -11.80
CA THR A 131 44.59 19.43 -11.33
C THR A 131 43.30 20.23 -11.29
N ALA A 132 42.43 20.09 -12.31
CA ALA A 132 41.12 20.73 -12.33
C ALA A 132 40.24 20.23 -11.19
N ALA A 133 40.19 18.91 -10.92
CA ALA A 133 39.45 18.34 -9.80
C ALA A 133 39.97 18.88 -8.45
N CYS A 134 41.27 18.95 -8.25
CA CYS A 134 41.87 19.49 -7.03
C CYS A 134 41.55 20.99 -6.86
N ARG A 135 41.55 21.79 -7.93
CA ARG A 135 41.16 23.21 -7.87
C ARG A 135 39.71 23.43 -7.46
N LEU A 136 38.79 22.63 -8.01
CA LEU A 136 37.37 22.71 -7.64
C LEU A 136 37.14 22.42 -6.15
N LEU A 137 38.01 21.61 -5.54
CA LEU A 137 37.93 21.23 -4.12
C LEU A 137 38.74 22.16 -3.18
N GLN A 138 39.44 23.17 -3.69
CA GLN A 138 40.18 24.14 -2.84
C GLN A 138 39.18 25.00 -2.02
N ASP A 139 38.02 25.33 -2.58
CA ASP A 139 37.02 26.15 -1.92
C ASP A 139 36.16 25.37 -0.92
N GLY A 140 36.35 24.06 -0.82
CA GLY A 140 35.67 23.19 0.12
C GLY A 140 35.16 21.86 -0.47
N PRO A 141 34.51 21.00 0.37
CA PRO A 141 33.98 19.72 -0.10
C PRO A 141 32.85 19.91 -1.11
N MET A 142 32.88 19.11 -2.19
CA MET A 142 31.82 19.08 -3.23
C MET A 142 31.16 17.71 -3.36
N GLU A 143 29.90 17.70 -3.83
CA GLU A 143 29.17 16.48 -4.13
C GLU A 143 29.74 15.80 -5.39
N ARG A 144 29.76 14.46 -5.40
CA ARG A 144 30.29 13.66 -6.53
C ARG A 144 29.66 14.03 -7.86
N ASP A 145 28.32 14.20 -7.88
CA ASP A 145 27.59 14.44 -9.12
C ASP A 145 27.93 15.82 -9.70
N ASP A 146 28.12 16.84 -8.85
CA ASP A 146 28.56 18.17 -9.24
C ASP A 146 30.00 18.16 -9.78
N LEU A 147 30.90 17.42 -9.11
CA LEU A 147 32.27 17.23 -9.55
C LEU A 147 32.33 16.47 -10.88
N CYS A 148 31.53 15.41 -11.04
CA CYS A 148 31.48 14.65 -12.29
C CYS A 148 30.87 15.50 -13.42
N ALA A 149 29.88 16.34 -13.15
CA ALA A 149 29.32 17.27 -14.13
C ALA A 149 30.37 18.31 -14.60
N ALA A 150 31.18 18.84 -13.68
CA ALA A 150 32.28 19.79 -13.99
C ALA A 150 33.45 19.14 -14.75
N LEU A 151 33.77 17.85 -14.48
CA LEU A 151 34.88 17.12 -15.08
C LEU A 151 34.50 16.34 -16.36
N GLY A 152 33.22 16.27 -16.72
CA GLY A 152 32.73 15.55 -17.88
C GLY A 152 32.76 14.03 -17.76
N GLU A 153 32.65 13.31 -18.91
CA GLU A 153 32.50 11.83 -18.95
C GLU A 153 33.57 11.03 -18.22
N THR A 154 34.77 11.58 -18.01
CA THR A 154 35.89 10.92 -17.31
C THR A 154 35.98 11.24 -15.83
N GLY A 155 35.12 12.12 -15.29
CA GLY A 155 35.14 12.60 -13.90
C GLY A 155 35.21 11.47 -12.86
N SER A 156 34.38 10.44 -13.00
CA SER A 156 34.41 9.30 -12.08
C SER A 156 35.72 8.54 -12.04
N ARG A 157 36.47 8.45 -13.17
CA ARG A 157 37.78 7.80 -13.22
C ARG A 157 38.85 8.66 -12.55
N VAL A 158 38.81 9.98 -12.80
CA VAL A 158 39.71 10.94 -12.18
C VAL A 158 39.57 10.93 -10.67
N LEU A 159 38.35 11.01 -10.15
CA LEU A 159 38.09 10.94 -8.71
C LEU A 159 38.56 9.62 -8.07
N ALA A 160 38.32 8.48 -8.74
CA ALA A 160 38.82 7.18 -8.27
C ALA A 160 40.36 7.09 -8.26
N GLY A 161 41.03 7.65 -9.28
CA GLY A 161 42.46 7.72 -9.38
C GLY A 161 43.10 8.56 -8.26
N LEU A 162 42.61 9.77 -8.05
CA LEU A 162 43.05 10.67 -6.98
C LEU A 162 42.82 10.10 -5.57
N LYS A 163 41.67 9.41 -5.37
CA LYS A 163 41.43 8.71 -4.11
C LYS A 163 42.40 7.57 -3.87
N LYS A 164 42.74 6.79 -4.91
CA LYS A 164 43.76 5.71 -4.81
C LYS A 164 45.16 6.25 -4.48
N ARG A 165 45.48 7.45 -4.96
CA ARG A 165 46.74 8.15 -4.65
C ARG A 165 46.72 8.84 -3.28
N GLY A 166 45.62 8.82 -2.54
CA GLY A 166 45.50 9.45 -1.22
C GLY A 166 45.32 10.98 -1.24
N ILE A 167 45.13 11.59 -2.41
CA ILE A 167 44.97 13.03 -2.59
C ILE A 167 43.57 13.50 -2.23
N LEU A 168 42.60 12.69 -2.56
CA LEU A 168 41.18 12.95 -2.22
C LEU A 168 40.67 11.93 -1.21
N GLN A 169 39.83 12.44 -0.30
CA GLN A 169 39.00 11.62 0.57
C GLN A 169 37.54 11.79 0.22
N MET A 170 36.78 10.75 0.45
CA MET A 170 35.32 10.74 0.27
C MET A 170 34.67 10.42 1.57
N GLU A 171 33.80 11.31 2.01
CA GLU A 171 32.97 11.10 3.18
C GLU A 171 31.48 11.09 2.79
N PRO A 172 30.73 10.06 3.20
CA PRO A 172 29.30 10.06 2.99
C PRO A 172 28.66 11.05 3.97
N GLN A 173 28.10 12.12 3.43
CA GLN A 173 27.31 13.06 4.23
C GLN A 173 25.83 12.69 4.15
N GLY A 174 25.29 12.23 5.27
CA GLY A 174 23.86 11.91 5.38
C GLY A 174 23.05 13.17 5.62
N THR A 175 22.06 13.41 4.74
CA THR A 175 21.03 14.42 4.99
C THR A 175 19.70 13.72 5.27
N ARG A 176 19.04 14.05 6.38
CA ARG A 176 17.66 13.58 6.63
C ARG A 176 16.76 14.08 5.52
N ARG A 177 15.95 13.19 4.95
CA ARG A 177 14.95 13.56 3.93
C ARG A 177 13.93 14.55 4.47
N VAL A 178 13.62 14.46 5.75
CA VAL A 178 12.71 15.38 6.45
C VAL A 178 13.37 15.88 7.71
N ARG A 179 13.40 17.19 7.90
CA ARG A 179 13.81 17.85 9.15
C ARG A 179 12.58 18.22 9.95
N ASP A 180 12.70 18.26 11.28
CA ASP A 180 11.66 18.73 12.17
C ASP A 180 11.36 20.21 11.88
N LYS A 181 10.09 20.60 11.88
CA LYS A 181 9.70 22.00 11.82
C LYS A 181 9.87 22.56 13.23
N VAL A 182 10.78 23.48 13.38
CA VAL A 182 11.06 24.14 14.64
C VAL A 182 10.63 25.60 14.55
N VAL A 183 9.79 26.03 15.46
CA VAL A 183 9.34 27.41 15.60
C VAL A 183 9.98 27.98 16.87
N GLN A 184 10.48 29.19 16.78
CA GLN A 184 10.97 29.93 17.94
C GLN A 184 9.80 30.57 18.67
N ILE A 185 9.63 30.22 19.92
CA ILE A 185 8.64 30.79 20.83
C ILE A 185 9.34 31.83 21.70
N ALA A 186 8.77 33.02 21.73
CA ALA A 186 9.17 34.10 22.62
C ALA A 186 8.36 34.04 23.92
N ALA A 187 9.03 34.00 25.06
CA ALA A 187 8.43 34.02 26.39
C ALA A 187 9.05 35.14 27.20
N LEU A 188 8.29 35.74 28.13
CA LEU A 188 8.85 36.71 29.07
C LEU A 188 9.79 36.01 30.03
N SER A 189 11.00 36.58 30.26
CA SER A 189 11.96 36.09 31.27
C SER A 189 11.68 36.63 32.65
N LEU A 190 10.82 37.65 32.74
CA LEU A 190 10.43 38.36 33.97
C LEU A 190 8.92 38.27 34.19
N ALA A 191 8.47 38.52 35.40
CA ALA A 191 7.03 38.69 35.67
C ALA A 191 6.43 39.76 34.73
N PRO A 192 5.21 39.59 34.20
CA PRO A 192 4.64 40.50 33.20
C PRO A 192 4.65 41.99 33.60
N GLN A 193 4.33 42.30 34.85
CA GLN A 193 4.32 43.63 35.37
C GLN A 193 5.72 44.26 35.42
N GLU A 194 6.72 43.46 35.75
CA GLU A 194 8.10 43.89 35.83
C GLU A 194 8.72 44.16 34.45
N ALA A 195 8.46 43.26 33.47
CA ALA A 195 8.87 43.42 32.10
C ALA A 195 8.28 44.71 31.50
N LEU A 196 7.03 45.01 31.77
CA LEU A 196 6.37 46.25 31.31
C LEU A 196 6.99 47.51 31.97
N ARG A 197 7.27 47.49 33.29
CA ARG A 197 7.95 48.62 34.00
C ARG A 197 9.31 48.94 33.43
N GLN A 198 10.11 47.93 33.13
CA GLN A 198 11.43 48.14 32.52
C GLN A 198 11.35 48.71 31.11
N MET A 199 10.31 48.41 30.35
CA MET A 199 10.10 48.96 29.01
C MET A 199 9.38 50.29 29.00
N GLU A 200 8.71 50.72 30.05
CA GLU A 200 7.96 52.00 30.11
C GLU A 200 8.83 53.19 29.77
N ARG A 201 10.08 53.23 30.24
CA ARG A 201 11.05 54.33 29.93
C ARG A 201 11.45 54.35 28.48
N LYS A 202 11.32 53.24 27.76
CA LYS A 202 11.66 53.10 26.32
C LYS A 202 10.44 53.11 25.40
N LYS A 203 9.23 53.35 25.92
CA LYS A 203 7.97 53.34 25.20
C LYS A 203 7.94 54.23 23.97
N LYS A 204 8.52 55.42 24.03
CA LYS A 204 8.58 56.35 22.91
C LYS A 204 9.73 56.05 21.92
N SER A 205 10.88 55.61 22.42
CA SER A 205 12.07 55.34 21.58
C SER A 205 12.11 53.94 20.92
N ALA A 206 11.42 52.97 21.54
CA ALA A 206 11.37 51.60 21.08
C ALA A 206 9.93 51.03 21.12
N ALA A 207 8.96 51.77 20.57
CA ALA A 207 7.53 51.48 20.66
C ALA A 207 7.17 50.05 20.27
N ARG A 208 7.68 49.53 19.15
CA ARG A 208 7.40 48.15 18.69
C ARG A 208 7.95 47.08 19.62
N GLN A 209 9.06 47.35 20.31
CA GLN A 209 9.58 46.43 21.35
C GLN A 209 8.74 46.47 22.60
N TYR A 210 8.22 47.64 22.98
CA TYR A 210 7.26 47.77 24.05
C TYR A 210 5.97 47.00 23.74
N ASP A 211 5.44 47.15 22.54
CA ASP A 211 4.22 46.46 22.08
C ASP A 211 4.42 44.94 22.08
N ALA A 212 5.63 44.45 21.74
CA ALA A 212 5.94 43.02 21.82
C ALA A 212 5.93 42.51 23.27
N VAL A 213 6.51 43.23 24.20
CA VAL A 213 6.48 42.87 25.62
C VAL A 213 5.04 42.97 26.17
N ALA A 214 4.26 43.97 25.78
CA ALA A 214 2.87 44.14 26.18
C ALA A 214 1.97 43.02 25.62
N PHE A 215 2.23 42.57 24.41
CA PHE A 215 1.54 41.45 23.77
C PHE A 215 1.77 40.16 24.58
N LEU A 216 3.05 39.84 24.90
CA LEU A 216 3.40 38.66 25.68
C LEU A 216 2.88 38.74 27.12
N ALA A 217 2.86 39.94 27.71
CA ALA A 217 2.31 40.13 29.06
C ALA A 217 0.80 39.88 29.11
N LYS A 218 0.08 40.14 28.02
CA LYS A 218 -1.38 39.99 27.92
C LYS A 218 -1.80 38.63 27.46
N TYR A 219 -1.11 38.05 26.50
CA TYR A 219 -1.52 36.84 25.82
C TYR A 219 -0.66 35.61 26.12
N GLY A 220 0.47 35.80 26.82
CA GLY A 220 1.42 34.73 27.15
C GLY A 220 2.44 34.48 26.03
N ASP A 221 3.09 33.33 26.08
CA ASP A 221 4.12 32.92 25.12
C ASP A 221 3.56 32.85 23.69
N ALA A 222 4.33 33.32 22.71
CA ALA A 222 3.90 33.36 21.33
C ALA A 222 5.02 33.00 20.35
N PRO A 223 4.71 32.42 19.17
CA PRO A 223 5.65 32.26 18.08
C PRO A 223 6.25 33.62 17.67
N VAL A 224 7.58 33.66 17.49
CA VAL A 224 8.27 34.91 17.07
C VAL A 224 7.67 35.50 15.78
N GLN A 225 7.19 34.65 14.88
CA GLN A 225 6.57 35.11 13.62
C GLN A 225 5.24 35.82 13.90
N GLU A 226 4.40 35.31 14.78
CA GLU A 226 3.13 35.94 15.18
C GLU A 226 3.37 37.21 15.96
N LEU A 227 4.33 37.19 16.91
CA LEU A 227 4.73 38.36 17.64
C LEU A 227 5.17 39.48 16.71
N CYS A 228 5.99 39.19 15.69
CA CYS A 228 6.40 40.16 14.69
C CYS A 228 5.21 40.67 13.86
N TYR A 229 4.26 39.79 13.52
CA TYR A 229 3.09 40.14 12.72
C TYR A 229 2.14 41.10 13.47
N TYR A 230 1.80 40.79 14.69
CA TYR A 230 0.81 41.56 15.47
C TYR A 230 1.39 42.85 16.04
N THR A 231 2.70 42.92 16.35
CA THR A 231 3.30 44.06 17.03
C THR A 231 4.19 44.89 16.10
N GLY A 232 4.46 44.41 14.91
CA GLY A 232 5.36 45.06 13.96
C GLY A 232 6.84 45.07 14.40
N VAL A 233 7.21 44.35 15.48
CA VAL A 233 8.61 44.22 15.90
C VAL A 233 9.40 43.36 14.90
N SER A 234 10.62 43.80 14.54
CA SER A 234 11.48 42.97 13.69
C SER A 234 12.10 41.82 14.46
N ARG A 235 12.50 40.73 13.72
CA ARG A 235 13.26 39.62 14.33
C ARG A 235 14.52 40.08 15.05
N GLN A 236 15.16 41.13 14.55
CA GLN A 236 16.33 41.74 15.21
C GLN A 236 15.93 42.45 16.50
N GLY A 237 14.74 43.10 16.52
CA GLY A 237 14.16 43.68 17.73
C GLY A 237 13.85 42.64 18.82
N VAL A 238 13.32 41.46 18.44
CA VAL A 238 13.11 40.35 19.37
C VAL A 238 14.41 39.83 19.94
N ARG A 239 15.47 39.63 19.12
CA ARG A 239 16.80 39.26 19.62
C ARG A 239 17.43 40.32 20.52
N SER A 240 17.15 41.61 20.29
CA SER A 240 17.60 42.70 21.17
C SER A 240 16.92 42.62 22.55
N LEU A 241 15.64 42.31 22.60
CA LEU A 241 14.90 42.07 23.86
C LEU A 241 15.42 40.80 24.58
N GLU A 242 15.78 39.74 23.88
CA GLU A 242 16.41 38.55 24.44
C GLU A 242 17.78 38.90 25.06
N ARG A 243 18.66 39.62 24.37
CA ARG A 243 19.96 40.08 24.90
C ARG A 243 19.81 41.01 26.10
N ALA A 244 18.70 41.73 26.17
CA ALA A 244 18.38 42.62 27.32
C ALA A 244 17.82 41.81 28.53
N GLY A 245 17.65 40.50 28.40
CA GLY A 245 17.11 39.63 29.45
C GLY A 245 15.61 39.77 29.71
N LEU A 246 14.88 40.46 28.79
CA LEU A 246 13.43 40.64 28.88
C LEU A 246 12.65 39.46 28.32
N LEU A 247 13.20 38.81 27.29
CA LEU A 247 12.61 37.62 26.65
C LEU A 247 13.59 36.46 26.71
N SER A 248 13.04 35.25 26.67
CA SER A 248 13.73 34.02 26.35
C SER A 248 13.18 33.45 25.05
N LEU A 249 14.07 32.99 24.17
CA LEU A 249 13.69 32.31 22.97
C LEU A 249 13.90 30.82 23.14
N ARG A 250 12.84 30.04 23.05
CA ARG A 250 12.90 28.59 23.06
C ARG A 250 12.50 28.02 21.71
N SER A 251 13.21 26.99 21.30
CA SER A 251 12.86 26.25 20.11
C SER A 251 11.79 25.22 20.44
N GLN A 252 10.64 25.31 19.82
CA GLN A 252 9.53 24.35 19.98
C GLN A 252 9.28 23.65 18.66
N GLU A 253 9.17 22.33 18.71
CA GLU A 253 8.79 21.56 17.55
C GLU A 253 7.29 21.76 17.23
N GLU A 254 6.97 21.96 15.98
CA GLU A 254 5.60 22.13 15.48
C GLU A 254 5.31 21.09 14.40
N TYR A 255 4.18 20.40 14.52
CA TYR A 255 3.74 19.45 13.50
C TYR A 255 3.12 20.18 12.31
N ARG A 256 3.45 19.70 11.10
CA ARG A 256 2.90 20.20 9.81
C ARG A 256 1.56 19.52 9.51
N ILE A 257 0.68 19.48 10.48
CA ILE A 257 -0.62 18.86 10.30
C ILE A 257 -1.55 19.92 9.76
N THR A 258 -2.03 19.73 8.53
CA THR A 258 -3.12 20.55 8.01
C THR A 258 -4.37 20.17 8.81
N ARG A 259 -4.74 20.95 9.82
CA ARG A 259 -6.07 20.87 10.41
C ARG A 259 -7.04 21.24 9.30
N GLN A 260 -7.60 20.23 8.65
CA GLN A 260 -8.82 20.49 7.88
C GLN A 260 -9.88 20.71 8.93
N ASP A 261 -10.50 21.91 8.91
CA ASP A 261 -11.65 22.22 9.76
C ASP A 261 -12.82 21.33 9.34
N TYR A 262 -12.81 20.11 9.86
CA TYR A 262 -13.94 19.20 9.74
C TYR A 262 -15.03 19.67 10.72
N ALA A 263 -15.83 20.63 10.27
CA ALA A 263 -16.91 21.24 11.07
C ALA A 263 -18.12 20.32 11.32
N ALA A 264 -17.97 19.00 11.17
CA ALA A 264 -19.04 18.05 11.45
C ALA A 264 -19.13 17.80 12.96
N ALA A 265 -20.24 18.14 13.58
CA ALA A 265 -20.55 17.72 14.95
C ALA A 265 -20.66 16.18 15.01
N ALA A 266 -20.10 15.56 16.04
CA ALA A 266 -20.28 14.14 16.25
C ALA A 266 -21.74 13.82 16.60
N GLU A 267 -22.38 13.01 15.77
CA GLU A 267 -23.73 12.53 16.03
C GLU A 267 -23.70 11.42 17.10
N GLU A 268 -24.75 11.34 17.93
CA GLU A 268 -24.91 10.25 18.90
C GLU A 268 -25.03 8.90 18.16
N ILE A 269 -24.12 7.95 18.45
CA ILE A 269 -24.15 6.62 17.82
C ILE A 269 -25.23 5.78 18.47
N ARG A 270 -26.25 5.43 17.69
CA ARG A 270 -27.29 4.46 18.08
C ARG A 270 -27.13 3.21 17.24
N LEU A 271 -26.73 2.11 17.89
CA LEU A 271 -26.61 0.81 17.25
C LEU A 271 -27.98 0.12 17.23
N ASN A 272 -28.30 -0.53 16.12
CA ASN A 272 -29.45 -1.45 16.08
C ASN A 272 -29.09 -2.80 16.74
N ASP A 273 -30.08 -3.70 16.90
CA ASP A 273 -29.91 -4.97 17.61
C ASP A 273 -28.80 -5.86 17.02
N GLU A 274 -28.64 -5.90 15.68
CA GLU A 274 -27.59 -6.69 15.02
C GLU A 274 -26.21 -6.07 15.28
N GLN A 275 -26.09 -4.76 15.16
CA GLN A 275 -24.85 -4.02 15.41
C GLN A 275 -24.45 -4.08 16.87
N GLN A 276 -25.42 -3.98 17.81
CA GLN A 276 -25.19 -4.09 19.24
C GLN A 276 -24.63 -5.46 19.60
N ARG A 277 -25.25 -6.54 19.11
CA ARG A 277 -24.75 -7.90 19.31
C ARG A 277 -23.33 -8.11 18.75
N ALA A 278 -23.06 -7.59 17.54
CA ALA A 278 -21.74 -7.66 16.94
C ALA A 278 -20.69 -6.89 17.76
N TYR A 279 -21.04 -5.67 18.22
CA TYR A 279 -20.21 -4.86 19.09
C TYR A 279 -19.87 -5.59 20.40
N GLU A 280 -20.88 -6.12 21.10
CA GLU A 280 -20.71 -6.83 22.37
C GLU A 280 -19.84 -8.10 22.21
N ALA A 281 -20.06 -8.86 21.14
CA ALA A 281 -19.29 -10.06 20.83
C ALA A 281 -17.82 -9.76 20.59
N VAL A 282 -17.50 -8.71 19.81
CA VAL A 282 -16.11 -8.29 19.52
C VAL A 282 -15.46 -7.74 20.80
N LEU A 283 -16.19 -6.90 21.55
CA LEU A 283 -15.68 -6.28 22.77
C LEU A 283 -15.36 -7.32 23.85
N ALA A 284 -16.26 -8.26 24.10
CA ALA A 284 -16.06 -9.35 25.06
C ALA A 284 -14.78 -10.15 24.76
N GLN A 285 -14.55 -10.44 23.49
CA GLN A 285 -13.33 -11.15 23.08
C GLN A 285 -12.07 -10.27 23.15
N THR A 286 -12.16 -8.99 22.85
CA THR A 286 -11.03 -8.07 22.98
C THR A 286 -10.62 -7.94 24.46
N ARG A 287 -11.60 -7.93 25.38
CA ARG A 287 -11.35 -7.89 26.83
C ARG A 287 -10.81 -9.21 27.40
N SER A 288 -11.03 -10.35 26.73
CA SER A 288 -10.49 -11.64 27.20
C SER A 288 -8.95 -11.71 27.16
N GLY A 289 -8.30 -10.76 26.47
CA GLY A 289 -6.83 -10.74 26.32
C GLY A 289 -6.27 -11.86 25.43
N CYS A 290 -7.15 -12.69 24.84
CA CYS A 290 -6.74 -13.74 23.91
C CYS A 290 -6.69 -13.20 22.49
N PRO A 291 -5.56 -13.34 21.79
CA PRO A 291 -5.49 -12.95 20.39
C PRO A 291 -6.44 -13.79 19.54
N GLY A 292 -6.98 -13.19 18.49
CA GLY A 292 -7.88 -13.92 17.57
C GLY A 292 -8.42 -13.01 16.48
N VAL A 293 -9.20 -13.62 15.58
CA VAL A 293 -9.78 -12.96 14.43
C VAL A 293 -11.31 -13.06 14.49
N THR A 294 -11.97 -11.95 14.20
CA THR A 294 -13.43 -11.88 14.02
C THR A 294 -13.73 -11.41 12.62
N LEU A 295 -14.59 -12.12 11.90
CA LEU A 295 -15.19 -11.66 10.65
C LEU A 295 -16.51 -10.97 10.97
N LEU A 296 -16.60 -9.66 10.67
CA LEU A 296 -17.83 -8.90 10.65
C LEU A 296 -18.38 -8.88 9.22
N GLN A 297 -19.19 -9.85 8.88
CA GLN A 297 -19.84 -9.93 7.58
C GLN A 297 -21.15 -9.14 7.61
N GLY A 298 -21.22 -8.08 6.81
CA GLY A 298 -22.42 -7.23 6.79
C GLY A 298 -22.73 -6.72 5.40
N VAL A 299 -24.00 -6.81 4.99
CA VAL A 299 -24.44 -6.31 3.68
C VAL A 299 -24.01 -4.86 3.44
N THR A 300 -23.96 -4.45 2.18
CA THR A 300 -23.63 -3.06 1.82
C THR A 300 -24.64 -2.10 2.47
N GLY A 301 -24.13 -1.09 3.22
CA GLY A 301 -24.99 -0.15 3.96
C GLY A 301 -25.51 -0.68 5.30
N SER A 302 -24.96 -1.79 5.85
CA SER A 302 -25.33 -2.31 7.17
C SER A 302 -24.81 -1.49 8.36
N GLY A 303 -24.01 -0.46 8.12
CA GLY A 303 -23.45 0.42 9.15
C GLY A 303 -22.25 -0.17 9.92
N LYS A 304 -21.43 -1.02 9.30
CA LYS A 304 -20.18 -1.56 9.87
C LYS A 304 -19.33 -0.48 10.53
N THR A 305 -19.20 0.68 9.88
CA THR A 305 -18.40 1.81 10.37
C THR A 305 -18.87 2.32 11.73
N LEU A 306 -20.18 2.28 12.03
CA LEU A 306 -20.71 2.67 13.36
C LEU A 306 -20.22 1.72 14.45
N VAL A 307 -20.19 0.43 14.16
CA VAL A 307 -19.61 -0.60 15.07
C VAL A 307 -18.12 -0.33 15.32
N TYR A 308 -17.38 0.03 14.27
CA TYR A 308 -15.94 0.37 14.40
C TYR A 308 -15.73 1.58 15.30
N ILE A 309 -16.48 2.66 15.09
CA ILE A 309 -16.37 3.89 15.88
C ILE A 309 -16.72 3.59 17.35
N ARG A 310 -17.79 2.82 17.59
CA ARG A 310 -18.22 2.48 18.94
C ARG A 310 -17.20 1.61 19.69
N LEU A 311 -16.59 0.63 18.99
CA LEU A 311 -15.49 -0.17 19.53
C LEU A 311 -14.27 0.70 19.85
N ALA A 312 -13.89 1.60 18.95
CA ALA A 312 -12.77 2.50 19.16
C ALA A 312 -12.98 3.43 20.34
N GLN A 313 -14.18 4.02 20.51
CA GLN A 313 -14.54 4.85 21.68
C GLN A 313 -14.38 4.09 22.98
N THR A 314 -14.88 2.87 23.03
CA THR A 314 -14.82 2.06 24.26
C THR A 314 -13.40 1.65 24.61
N LEU A 315 -12.62 1.20 23.62
CA LEU A 315 -11.24 0.77 23.84
C LEU A 315 -10.32 1.95 24.19
N LEU A 316 -10.53 3.12 23.59
CA LEU A 316 -9.82 4.34 23.94
C LEU A 316 -10.09 4.75 25.40
N ALA A 317 -11.35 4.69 25.85
CA ALA A 317 -11.71 4.94 27.24
C ALA A 317 -11.10 3.92 28.23
N GLU A 318 -10.75 2.71 27.77
CA GLU A 318 -10.02 1.68 28.51
C GLU A 318 -8.49 1.84 28.40
N GLY A 319 -7.99 2.93 27.77
CA GLY A 319 -6.57 3.20 27.57
C GLY A 319 -5.91 2.27 26.54
N ARG A 320 -6.68 1.68 25.62
CA ARG A 320 -6.17 0.81 24.53
C ARG A 320 -6.22 1.50 23.19
N SER A 321 -5.16 1.34 22.41
CA SER A 321 -5.06 1.93 21.07
C SER A 321 -5.79 1.09 20.02
N VAL A 322 -6.28 1.76 18.99
CA VAL A 322 -7.00 1.12 17.88
C VAL A 322 -6.41 1.53 16.53
N MET A 323 -6.25 0.55 15.65
CA MET A 323 -5.82 0.78 14.26
C MET A 323 -6.95 0.41 13.32
N ILE A 324 -7.26 1.32 12.39
CA ILE A 324 -8.31 1.13 11.38
C ILE A 324 -7.68 1.27 10.01
N LEU A 325 -7.65 0.17 9.28
CA LEU A 325 -7.16 0.12 7.91
C LEU A 325 -8.32 0.13 6.94
N VAL A 326 -8.23 1.00 5.96
CA VAL A 326 -9.21 1.14 4.88
C VAL A 326 -8.52 1.10 3.52
N PRO A 327 -9.19 0.64 2.45
CA PRO A 327 -8.66 0.76 1.10
C PRO A 327 -8.38 2.22 0.73
N GLU A 328 -7.35 2.48 -0.11
CA GLU A 328 -6.97 3.85 -0.49
C GLU A 328 -8.15 4.66 -1.04
N ILE A 329 -9.00 4.02 -1.85
CA ILE A 329 -10.17 4.64 -2.47
C ILE A 329 -11.28 4.93 -1.44
N ALA A 330 -11.36 4.17 -0.35
CA ALA A 330 -12.36 4.36 0.71
C ALA A 330 -11.97 5.45 1.72
N LEU A 331 -10.70 5.86 1.75
CA LEU A 331 -10.23 6.93 2.62
C LEU A 331 -10.60 8.30 2.04
N THR A 332 -11.88 8.59 2.08
CA THR A 332 -12.44 9.86 1.58
C THR A 332 -12.33 10.97 2.63
N PRO A 333 -12.36 12.25 2.22
CA PRO A 333 -12.43 13.38 3.15
C PRO A 333 -13.61 13.27 4.12
N GLN A 334 -14.75 12.72 3.67
CA GLN A 334 -15.92 12.47 4.52
C GLN A 334 -15.64 11.45 5.63
N MET A 335 -14.93 10.36 5.31
CA MET A 335 -14.54 9.38 6.32
C MET A 335 -13.55 9.96 7.32
N MET A 336 -12.55 10.70 6.85
CA MET A 336 -11.58 11.39 7.70
C MET A 336 -12.29 12.40 8.61
N ALA A 337 -13.19 13.23 8.06
CA ALA A 337 -14.01 14.17 8.81
C ALA A 337 -14.82 13.50 9.90
N ARG A 338 -15.46 12.37 9.58
CA ARG A 338 -16.25 11.61 10.51
C ARG A 338 -15.43 11.09 11.70
N PHE A 339 -14.28 10.48 11.46
CA PHE A 339 -13.42 10.00 12.54
C PHE A 339 -12.84 11.15 13.36
N SER A 340 -12.42 12.25 12.72
CA SER A 340 -11.93 13.44 13.42
C SER A 340 -13.02 14.09 14.29
N ALA A 341 -14.29 14.06 13.88
CA ALA A 341 -15.41 14.56 14.68
C ALA A 341 -15.61 13.77 15.98
N TYR A 342 -15.39 12.44 15.95
CA TYR A 342 -15.56 11.60 17.15
C TYR A 342 -14.34 11.58 18.08
N PHE A 343 -13.14 11.74 17.54
CA PHE A 343 -11.90 11.45 18.28
C PHE A 343 -10.92 12.64 18.34
N GLY A 344 -11.17 13.71 17.59
CA GLY A 344 -10.33 14.91 17.62
C GLY A 344 -8.86 14.64 17.38
N ASP A 345 -8.01 15.13 18.28
CA ASP A 345 -6.56 15.01 18.19
C ASP A 345 -6.04 13.59 18.51
N GLU A 346 -6.88 12.68 19.00
CA GLU A 346 -6.51 11.28 19.23
C GLU A 346 -6.29 10.49 17.94
N VAL A 347 -6.72 11.02 16.78
CA VAL A 347 -6.57 10.37 15.49
C VAL A 347 -5.30 10.81 14.78
N ALA A 348 -4.51 9.84 14.34
CA ALA A 348 -3.44 10.03 13.38
C ALA A 348 -3.84 9.45 12.01
N LEU A 349 -3.65 10.22 10.93
CA LEU A 349 -3.94 9.81 9.56
C LEU A 349 -2.66 9.34 8.86
N LEU A 350 -2.69 8.15 8.22
CA LEU A 350 -1.54 7.60 7.49
C LEU A 350 -1.97 7.07 6.12
N HIS A 351 -1.74 7.84 5.05
CA HIS A 351 -2.06 7.45 3.67
C HIS A 351 -1.08 8.01 2.64
N SER A 352 -1.16 7.52 1.40
CA SER A 352 -0.25 7.88 0.30
C SER A 352 -0.38 9.35 -0.13
N GLY A 353 -1.56 9.97 0.01
CA GLY A 353 -1.81 11.37 -0.33
C GLY A 353 -1.18 12.41 0.59
N LEU A 354 -0.71 12.02 1.80
CA LEU A 354 0.02 12.91 2.68
C LEU A 354 1.42 13.20 2.15
N ARG A 355 1.87 14.44 2.30
CA ARG A 355 3.27 14.81 2.04
C ARG A 355 4.20 14.02 2.95
N LEU A 356 5.43 13.79 2.51
CA LEU A 356 6.43 13.04 3.27
C LEU A 356 6.66 13.62 4.67
N THR A 357 6.61 14.95 4.78
CA THR A 357 6.76 15.69 6.03
C THR A 357 5.58 15.50 6.98
N GLU A 358 4.36 15.54 6.47
CA GLU A 358 3.13 15.34 7.25
C GLU A 358 3.05 13.91 7.77
N ARG A 359 3.40 12.91 6.90
CA ARG A 359 3.45 11.50 7.28
C ARG A 359 4.47 11.24 8.39
N TYR A 360 5.61 11.93 8.35
CA TYR A 360 6.62 11.85 9.39
C TYR A 360 6.12 12.44 10.72
N ASP A 361 5.45 13.58 10.67
CA ASP A 361 4.90 14.24 11.86
C ASP A 361 3.77 13.40 12.49
N GLN A 362 2.89 12.77 11.69
CA GLN A 362 1.90 11.82 12.20
C GLN A 362 2.55 10.58 12.84
N TRP A 363 3.59 10.01 12.21
CA TRP A 363 4.32 8.89 12.77
C TRP A 363 4.97 9.23 14.12
N LYS A 364 5.52 10.45 14.28
CA LYS A 364 6.07 10.92 15.55
C LYS A 364 5.00 11.03 16.63
N ARG A 365 3.84 11.59 16.30
CA ARG A 365 2.71 11.69 17.26
C ARG A 365 2.31 10.33 17.79
N ILE A 366 2.17 9.34 16.90
CA ILE A 366 1.85 7.96 17.30
C ILE A 366 2.94 7.41 18.22
N ARG A 367 4.20 7.57 17.84
CA ARG A 367 5.34 7.05 18.60
C ARG A 367 5.51 7.69 19.97
N ARG A 368 5.11 8.95 20.14
CA ARG A 368 5.13 9.68 21.41
C ARG A 368 3.90 9.43 22.28
N GLY A 369 2.95 8.64 21.81
CA GLY A 369 1.69 8.40 22.52
C GLY A 369 0.76 9.62 22.54
N GLU A 370 0.86 10.52 21.55
CA GLU A 370 0.01 11.68 21.39
C GLU A 370 -1.23 11.39 20.52
N ALA A 371 -1.26 10.20 19.91
CA ALA A 371 -2.39 9.71 19.13
C ALA A 371 -2.54 8.19 19.37
N HIS A 372 -3.74 7.77 19.76
CA HIS A 372 -4.05 6.39 20.12
C HIS A 372 -4.93 5.70 19.08
N ILE A 373 -5.47 6.44 18.12
CA ILE A 373 -6.23 5.89 16.97
C ILE A 373 -5.46 6.19 15.70
N VAL A 374 -5.19 5.15 14.91
CA VAL A 374 -4.61 5.29 13.58
C VAL A 374 -5.67 4.94 12.55
N LEU A 375 -5.98 5.88 11.68
CA LEU A 375 -6.79 5.66 10.48
C LEU A 375 -5.88 5.75 9.26
N GLY A 376 -5.81 4.71 8.44
CA GLY A 376 -4.93 4.76 7.30
C GLY A 376 -5.10 3.64 6.30
N THR A 377 -4.24 3.65 5.28
CA THR A 377 -4.22 2.64 4.23
C THR A 377 -3.25 1.50 4.58
N ARG A 378 -2.98 0.60 3.65
CA ARG A 378 -2.12 -0.58 3.82
C ARG A 378 -0.88 -0.37 4.69
N SER A 379 -0.11 0.69 4.43
CA SER A 379 1.14 0.96 5.15
C SER A 379 0.96 1.36 6.61
N ALA A 380 -0.23 1.80 7.01
CA ALA A 380 -0.54 2.15 8.38
C ALA A 380 -0.48 0.94 9.33
N VAL A 381 -0.49 -0.28 8.80
CA VAL A 381 -0.31 -1.52 9.58
C VAL A 381 1.01 -1.55 10.36
N PHE A 382 2.00 -0.75 9.96
CA PHE A 382 3.29 -0.61 10.65
C PHE A 382 3.36 0.53 11.66
N ALA A 383 2.27 1.28 11.87
CA ALA A 383 2.25 2.38 12.83
C ALA A 383 2.66 1.91 14.23
N PRO A 384 3.56 2.65 14.92
CA PRO A 384 4.14 2.23 16.19
C PRO A 384 3.22 2.51 17.39
N LEU A 385 1.95 2.09 17.30
CA LEU A 385 1.00 2.18 18.39
C LEU A 385 1.45 1.32 19.59
N GLU A 386 1.38 1.90 20.77
CA GLU A 386 1.53 1.19 22.04
C GLU A 386 0.16 0.74 22.56
N ASN A 387 0.16 -0.26 23.44
CA ASN A 387 -1.03 -0.82 24.08
C ASN A 387 -2.18 -1.13 23.10
N LEU A 388 -1.82 -1.80 21.98
CA LEU A 388 -2.75 -2.12 20.91
C LEU A 388 -3.87 -3.05 21.42
N GLY A 389 -5.13 -2.64 21.20
CA GLY A 389 -6.33 -3.40 21.55
C GLY A 389 -7.00 -4.08 20.38
N LEU A 390 -7.07 -3.38 19.27
CA LEU A 390 -7.83 -3.81 18.12
C LEU A 390 -7.18 -3.30 16.82
N ILE A 391 -7.10 -4.18 15.82
CA ILE A 391 -6.86 -3.79 14.43
C ILE A 391 -8.12 -4.10 13.64
N ILE A 392 -8.63 -3.13 12.90
CA ILE A 392 -9.78 -3.27 12.01
C ILE A 392 -9.28 -3.19 10.57
N LEU A 393 -9.64 -4.15 9.72
CA LEU A 393 -9.51 -4.04 8.27
C LEU A 393 -10.92 -3.95 7.67
N ASP A 394 -11.26 -2.79 7.14
CA ASP A 394 -12.52 -2.62 6.40
C ASP A 394 -12.34 -3.05 4.95
N GLU A 395 -13.39 -3.62 4.35
CA GLU A 395 -13.35 -4.21 3.00
C GLU A 395 -12.14 -5.14 2.82
N GLU A 396 -12.02 -6.16 3.70
CA GLU A 396 -10.83 -7.03 3.83
C GLU A 396 -10.45 -7.78 2.54
N GLN A 397 -11.40 -7.92 1.63
CA GLN A 397 -11.23 -8.56 0.32
C GLN A 397 -10.48 -7.69 -0.70
N GLU A 398 -10.20 -6.42 -0.35
CA GLU A 398 -9.60 -5.50 -1.30
C GLU A 398 -8.13 -5.81 -1.58
N SER A 399 -7.78 -5.86 -2.87
CA SER A 399 -6.41 -6.13 -3.30
C SER A 399 -5.41 -5.03 -2.94
N SER A 400 -5.88 -3.81 -2.62
CA SER A 400 -5.02 -2.70 -2.19
C SER A 400 -4.26 -2.98 -0.88
N TYR A 401 -4.66 -3.99 -0.13
CA TYR A 401 -3.93 -4.49 1.04
C TYR A 401 -2.70 -5.34 0.70
N GLU A 402 -2.54 -5.75 -0.55
CA GLU A 402 -1.34 -6.42 -1.06
C GLU A 402 -0.31 -5.40 -1.55
N SER A 403 0.97 -5.60 -1.22
CA SER A 403 2.06 -4.74 -1.71
C SER A 403 2.51 -5.21 -3.09
N GLU A 404 2.45 -4.31 -4.07
CA GLU A 404 2.96 -4.57 -5.43
C GLU A 404 4.50 -4.55 -5.51
N ASN A 405 5.14 -3.91 -4.54
CA ASN A 405 6.60 -3.80 -4.47
C ASN A 405 7.18 -4.74 -3.42
N PRO A 406 8.32 -5.38 -3.68
CA PRO A 406 8.99 -6.22 -2.69
C PRO A 406 9.39 -5.44 -1.42
N PRO A 407 9.18 -6.06 -0.25
CA PRO A 407 8.51 -7.34 -0.02
C PRO A 407 7.01 -7.24 -0.28
N CYS A 408 6.49 -8.19 -1.07
CA CYS A 408 5.07 -8.27 -1.44
C CYS A 408 4.24 -8.80 -0.25
N TYR A 409 4.05 -7.96 0.77
CA TYR A 409 3.30 -8.33 1.97
C TYR A 409 1.81 -8.03 1.82
N HIS A 410 0.99 -8.77 2.56
CA HIS A 410 -0.42 -8.48 2.75
C HIS A 410 -0.66 -7.88 4.15
N ALA A 411 -1.33 -6.71 4.22
CA ALA A 411 -1.58 -6.04 5.50
C ALA A 411 -2.34 -6.90 6.52
N ARG A 412 -3.26 -7.77 6.07
CA ARG A 412 -3.96 -8.75 6.92
C ARG A 412 -3.01 -9.70 7.64
N ASP A 413 -1.96 -10.18 6.95
CA ASP A 413 -0.99 -11.10 7.56
C ASP A 413 -0.12 -10.38 8.60
N ILE A 414 0.31 -9.14 8.31
CA ILE A 414 1.02 -8.29 9.28
C ILE A 414 0.12 -8.01 10.50
N ALA A 415 -1.15 -7.65 10.25
CA ALA A 415 -2.12 -7.39 11.33
C ALA A 415 -2.34 -8.64 12.20
N LYS A 416 -2.48 -9.83 11.62
CA LYS A 416 -2.56 -11.11 12.36
C LYS A 416 -1.34 -11.32 13.24
N TYR A 417 -0.13 -11.15 12.67
CA TYR A 417 1.11 -11.29 13.42
C TYR A 417 1.18 -10.31 14.60
N ARG A 418 0.83 -9.04 14.36
CA ARG A 418 0.81 -8.02 15.39
C ARG A 418 -0.19 -8.34 16.50
N CYS A 419 -1.43 -8.63 16.14
CA CYS A 419 -2.48 -8.99 17.10
C CYS A 419 -2.07 -10.19 17.98
N PHE A 420 -1.47 -11.22 17.36
CA PHE A 420 -0.99 -12.38 18.11
C PHE A 420 0.15 -12.04 19.08
N ARG A 421 1.07 -11.14 18.69
CA ARG A 421 2.21 -10.76 19.52
C ARG A 421 1.88 -9.71 20.58
N GLU A 422 0.89 -8.88 20.32
CA GLU A 422 0.52 -7.75 21.17
C GLU A 422 -0.76 -8.01 21.99
N ASN A 423 -1.26 -9.25 22.00
CA ASN A 423 -2.51 -9.66 22.67
C ASN A 423 -3.70 -8.77 22.27
N ALA A 424 -3.77 -8.42 20.99
CA ALA A 424 -4.82 -7.63 20.40
C ALA A 424 -5.77 -8.50 19.58
N ARG A 425 -6.88 -7.92 19.13
CA ARG A 425 -7.87 -8.57 18.26
C ARG A 425 -7.78 -8.04 16.85
N LEU A 426 -8.03 -8.90 15.86
CA LEU A 426 -8.21 -8.51 14.46
C LEU A 426 -9.67 -8.60 14.09
N LEU A 427 -10.26 -7.50 13.62
CA LEU A 427 -11.61 -7.43 13.07
C LEU A 427 -11.53 -7.25 11.56
N LEU A 428 -12.04 -8.20 10.81
CA LEU A 428 -12.13 -8.18 9.36
C LEU A 428 -13.56 -7.82 8.98
N GLY A 429 -13.76 -6.65 8.36
CA GLY A 429 -15.05 -6.17 7.92
C GLY A 429 -15.23 -6.35 6.42
N SER A 430 -16.34 -6.94 5.99
CA SER A 430 -16.66 -7.10 4.57
C SER A 430 -18.15 -7.35 4.32
N ALA A 431 -18.63 -6.95 3.15
CA ALA A 431 -19.90 -7.41 2.62
C ALA A 431 -19.73 -8.73 1.84
N THR A 432 -18.57 -8.89 1.22
CA THR A 432 -18.20 -10.03 0.37
C THR A 432 -16.82 -10.53 0.80
N PRO A 433 -16.72 -11.17 1.99
CA PRO A 433 -15.43 -11.60 2.53
C PRO A 433 -14.68 -12.53 1.56
N THR A 434 -13.35 -12.57 1.66
CA THR A 434 -12.57 -13.54 0.89
C THR A 434 -12.99 -14.95 1.24
N VAL A 435 -12.96 -15.85 0.25
CA VAL A 435 -13.34 -17.27 0.45
C VAL A 435 -12.51 -17.92 1.54
N GLU A 436 -11.22 -17.55 1.65
CA GLU A 436 -10.32 -18.00 2.71
C GLU A 436 -10.78 -17.55 4.10
N THR A 437 -11.16 -16.27 4.24
CA THR A 437 -11.66 -15.71 5.52
C THR A 437 -12.99 -16.35 5.90
N ALA A 438 -13.92 -16.47 4.95
CA ALA A 438 -15.22 -17.12 5.17
C ALA A 438 -15.07 -18.61 5.54
N TYR A 439 -14.14 -19.33 4.89
CA TYR A 439 -13.84 -20.72 5.22
C TYR A 439 -13.38 -20.87 6.67
N LEU A 440 -12.44 -20.03 7.11
CA LEU A 440 -11.94 -20.07 8.49
C LEU A 440 -13.03 -19.67 9.52
N ALA A 441 -13.90 -18.73 9.16
CA ALA A 441 -15.03 -18.34 10.01
C ALA A 441 -16.09 -19.44 10.13
N ARG A 442 -16.45 -20.10 9.02
CA ARG A 442 -17.41 -21.22 9.02
C ARG A 442 -16.87 -22.46 9.71
N ARG A 443 -15.57 -22.65 9.72
CA ARG A 443 -14.87 -23.72 10.44
C ARG A 443 -14.76 -23.47 11.95
N GLY A 444 -14.99 -22.25 12.39
CA GLY A 444 -14.87 -21.83 13.80
C GLY A 444 -13.45 -21.39 14.20
N ASP A 445 -12.48 -21.34 13.25
CA ASP A 445 -11.14 -20.79 13.51
C ASP A 445 -11.21 -19.27 13.71
N TYR A 446 -12.15 -18.60 13.07
CA TYR A 446 -12.50 -17.19 13.26
C TYR A 446 -13.91 -17.09 13.84
N GLN A 447 -14.12 -16.06 14.65
CA GLN A 447 -15.47 -15.72 15.07
C GLN A 447 -16.23 -15.07 13.93
N LEU A 448 -17.52 -15.39 13.81
CA LEU A 448 -18.43 -14.76 12.83
C LEU A 448 -19.43 -13.87 13.53
N ALA A 449 -19.52 -12.61 13.10
CA ALA A 449 -20.55 -11.64 13.46
C ALA A 449 -21.27 -11.22 12.17
N LEU A 450 -22.63 -11.26 12.17
CA LEU A 450 -23.45 -11.04 10.99
C LEU A 450 -24.31 -9.78 11.13
N LEU A 451 -24.30 -8.93 10.08
CA LEU A 451 -25.21 -7.81 9.91
C LEU A 451 -26.01 -8.01 8.62
N ARG A 452 -27.19 -8.60 8.73
CA ARG A 452 -27.98 -9.05 7.57
C ARG A 452 -28.83 -7.96 6.96
N ARG A 453 -29.08 -6.84 7.68
CA ARG A 453 -29.98 -5.76 7.27
C ARG A 453 -29.20 -4.48 6.99
N ARG A 454 -29.70 -3.68 6.06
CA ARG A 454 -29.25 -2.29 5.88
C ARG A 454 -29.62 -1.47 7.12
N TYR A 455 -28.79 -0.48 7.45
CA TYR A 455 -28.99 0.40 8.63
C TYR A 455 -30.33 1.15 8.57
N ASN A 456 -30.70 1.67 7.40
CA ASN A 456 -31.96 2.42 7.15
C ASN A 456 -33.13 1.53 6.73
N ALA A 457 -33.07 0.22 6.91
CA ALA A 457 -34.11 -0.75 6.56
C ALA A 457 -34.58 -0.71 5.09
N HIS A 458 -33.87 -0.02 4.19
CA HIS A 458 -34.22 0.04 2.78
C HIS A 458 -33.99 -1.32 2.10
N ARG A 459 -34.88 -1.64 1.15
CA ARG A 459 -34.76 -2.87 0.37
C ARG A 459 -33.48 -2.85 -0.51
N MET A 460 -32.93 -4.03 -0.78
CA MET A 460 -31.86 -4.19 -1.74
C MET A 460 -32.34 -3.77 -3.14
N PRO A 461 -31.44 -3.25 -4.01
CA PRO A 461 -31.82 -2.86 -5.38
C PRO A 461 -32.36 -4.03 -6.18
N ARG A 462 -33.36 -3.77 -7.04
CA ARG A 462 -33.82 -4.74 -8.02
C ARG A 462 -32.79 -4.88 -9.11
N VAL A 463 -32.36 -6.11 -9.40
CA VAL A 463 -31.38 -6.40 -10.45
C VAL A 463 -32.06 -6.99 -11.68
N ILE A 464 -31.69 -6.49 -12.85
CA ILE A 464 -32.12 -6.95 -14.18
C ILE A 464 -30.88 -7.51 -14.88
N LEU A 465 -30.94 -8.75 -15.37
CA LEU A 465 -29.90 -9.34 -16.19
C LEU A 465 -30.25 -9.15 -17.67
N ALA A 466 -29.39 -8.44 -18.41
CA ALA A 466 -29.52 -8.25 -19.85
C ALA A 466 -28.61 -9.24 -20.58
N ASP A 467 -29.21 -10.11 -21.40
CA ASP A 467 -28.49 -11.09 -22.23
C ASP A 467 -27.97 -10.45 -23.52
N MET A 468 -26.70 -10.10 -23.55
CA MET A 468 -26.05 -9.48 -24.70
C MET A 468 -25.99 -10.39 -25.94
N ARG A 469 -26.18 -11.71 -25.79
CA ARG A 469 -26.29 -12.64 -26.94
C ARG A 469 -27.64 -12.46 -27.64
N GLN A 470 -28.72 -12.24 -26.87
CA GLN A 470 -30.03 -11.95 -27.42
C GLN A 470 -30.05 -10.57 -28.07
N GLU A 471 -29.44 -9.57 -27.47
CA GLU A 471 -29.26 -8.24 -28.07
C GLU A 471 -28.60 -8.32 -29.46
N LEU A 472 -27.51 -9.08 -29.60
CA LEU A 472 -26.84 -9.31 -30.89
C LEU A 472 -27.71 -10.02 -31.90
N ARG A 473 -28.50 -11.02 -31.49
CA ARG A 473 -29.44 -11.73 -32.40
C ARG A 473 -30.55 -10.80 -32.90
N ASP A 474 -30.99 -9.90 -32.05
CA ASP A 474 -32.04 -8.92 -32.36
C ASP A 474 -31.50 -7.67 -33.07
N GLY A 475 -30.21 -7.70 -33.50
CA GLY A 475 -29.58 -6.64 -34.30
C GLY A 475 -28.93 -5.51 -33.50
N ASN A 476 -28.95 -5.53 -32.16
CA ASN A 476 -28.25 -4.55 -31.35
C ASN A 476 -26.77 -4.92 -31.21
N ASN A 477 -25.91 -4.22 -31.97
CA ASN A 477 -24.45 -4.39 -31.96
C ASN A 477 -23.73 -3.38 -31.04
N GLY A 478 -24.49 -2.58 -30.27
CA GLY A 478 -23.99 -1.60 -29.31
C GLY A 478 -23.46 -2.23 -28.03
N CYS A 479 -22.89 -1.39 -27.19
CA CYS A 479 -22.48 -1.80 -25.85
C CYS A 479 -23.53 -1.54 -24.76
N ILE A 480 -24.64 -0.88 -25.11
CA ILE A 480 -25.80 -0.58 -24.27
C ILE A 480 -26.96 -1.48 -24.69
N SER A 481 -27.48 -2.29 -23.75
CA SER A 481 -28.68 -3.11 -24.00
C SER A 481 -29.94 -2.26 -24.01
N ARG A 482 -31.01 -2.77 -24.65
CA ARG A 482 -32.32 -2.11 -24.67
C ARG A 482 -32.90 -1.93 -23.27
N GLU A 483 -32.71 -2.90 -22.40
CA GLU A 483 -33.14 -2.81 -21.01
C GLU A 483 -32.41 -1.68 -20.26
N LEU A 484 -31.10 -1.56 -20.44
CA LEU A 484 -30.34 -0.47 -19.81
C LEU A 484 -30.74 0.88 -20.40
N MET A 485 -30.94 0.96 -21.71
CA MET A 485 -31.39 2.18 -22.39
C MET A 485 -32.75 2.66 -21.81
N GLN A 486 -33.74 1.76 -21.70
CA GLN A 486 -35.05 2.08 -21.13
C GLN A 486 -34.96 2.55 -19.67
N GLU A 487 -34.13 1.93 -18.86
CA GLU A 487 -33.94 2.34 -17.47
C GLU A 487 -33.19 3.68 -17.35
N LEU A 488 -32.28 3.99 -18.28
CA LEU A 488 -31.63 5.30 -18.36
C LEU A 488 -32.63 6.39 -18.77
N GLU A 489 -33.50 6.14 -19.75
CA GLU A 489 -34.57 7.06 -20.16
C GLU A 489 -35.45 7.42 -18.97
N LYS A 490 -35.97 6.44 -18.24
CA LYS A 490 -36.78 6.64 -17.03
C LYS A 490 -36.09 7.47 -15.97
N ASN A 491 -34.74 7.23 -15.80
CA ASN A 491 -33.96 7.95 -14.82
C ASN A 491 -33.76 9.43 -15.21
N LEU A 492 -33.48 9.67 -16.49
CA LEU A 492 -33.33 11.02 -17.03
C LEU A 492 -34.63 11.81 -16.91
N GLU A 493 -35.80 11.19 -17.25
CA GLU A 493 -37.09 11.80 -17.10
C GLU A 493 -37.43 12.12 -15.63
N ALA A 494 -37.01 11.28 -14.69
CA ALA A 494 -37.20 11.49 -13.26
C ALA A 494 -36.21 12.50 -12.63
N GLY A 495 -35.22 13.00 -13.40
CA GLY A 495 -34.14 13.86 -12.86
C GLY A 495 -33.24 13.15 -11.87
N GLU A 496 -33.07 11.83 -11.99
CA GLU A 496 -32.26 10.99 -11.13
C GLU A 496 -30.90 10.68 -11.77
N GLN A 497 -29.91 10.37 -10.93
CA GLN A 497 -28.55 10.10 -11.38
C GLN A 497 -28.32 8.61 -11.65
N SER A 498 -27.49 8.31 -12.63
CA SER A 498 -27.08 6.96 -13.01
C SER A 498 -25.58 6.79 -12.94
N ILE A 499 -25.13 5.62 -12.47
CA ILE A 499 -23.72 5.21 -12.53
C ILE A 499 -23.60 4.06 -13.53
N LEU A 500 -22.76 4.24 -14.56
CA LEU A 500 -22.41 3.19 -15.50
C LEU A 500 -21.00 2.69 -15.22
N PHE A 501 -20.92 1.42 -14.90
CA PHE A 501 -19.69 0.76 -14.53
C PHE A 501 -19.15 -0.10 -15.66
N LEU A 502 -17.88 0.13 -16.01
CA LEU A 502 -17.14 -0.68 -16.96
C LEU A 502 -15.95 -1.35 -16.25
N ASN A 503 -15.96 -2.67 -16.21
CA ASN A 503 -14.86 -3.40 -15.61
C ASN A 503 -13.67 -3.50 -16.57
N ARG A 504 -12.78 -2.47 -16.57
CA ARG A 504 -11.57 -2.45 -17.39
C ARG A 504 -10.33 -2.65 -16.51
N ARG A 505 -9.81 -3.89 -16.47
CA ARG A 505 -8.41 -4.14 -16.08
C ARG A 505 -7.73 -4.94 -17.20
N GLY A 506 -6.64 -4.37 -17.72
CA GLY A 506 -5.71 -5.04 -18.63
C GLY A 506 -6.02 -4.90 -20.12
N SER A 507 -4.96 -4.88 -20.91
CA SER A 507 -4.95 -4.90 -22.37
C SER A 507 -5.32 -6.27 -22.98
N SER A 508 -5.62 -7.27 -22.15
CA SER A 508 -5.96 -8.61 -22.61
C SER A 508 -7.36 -8.62 -23.21
N ARG A 509 -7.42 -8.74 -24.53
CA ARG A 509 -8.67 -9.01 -25.25
C ARG A 509 -9.07 -10.45 -24.94
N GLN A 510 -10.16 -10.62 -24.22
CA GLN A 510 -10.75 -11.94 -24.01
C GLN A 510 -11.37 -12.43 -25.32
N LEU A 511 -11.11 -13.69 -25.68
CA LEU A 511 -11.72 -14.36 -26.82
C LEU A 511 -12.95 -15.13 -26.34
N LEU A 512 -14.12 -14.81 -26.87
CA LEU A 512 -15.39 -15.41 -26.44
C LEU A 512 -16.28 -15.59 -27.69
N CYS A 513 -17.12 -16.61 -27.68
CA CYS A 513 -18.18 -16.78 -28.67
C CYS A 513 -19.42 -15.98 -28.28
N PRO A 514 -19.81 -14.91 -28.99
CA PRO A 514 -20.98 -14.13 -28.63
C PRO A 514 -22.30 -14.85 -28.87
N GLN A 515 -22.33 -15.97 -29.64
CA GLN A 515 -23.54 -16.74 -29.89
C GLN A 515 -23.88 -17.70 -28.74
N CYS A 516 -22.88 -18.40 -28.16
CA CYS A 516 -23.13 -19.41 -27.12
C CYS A 516 -22.45 -19.11 -25.78
N GLY A 517 -21.60 -18.07 -25.69
CA GLY A 517 -20.87 -17.71 -24.46
C GLY A 517 -19.61 -18.57 -24.20
N TYR A 518 -19.19 -19.42 -25.15
CA TYR A 518 -18.00 -20.25 -24.98
C TYR A 518 -16.73 -19.41 -24.82
N VAL A 519 -15.91 -19.76 -23.81
CA VAL A 519 -14.58 -19.17 -23.56
C VAL A 519 -13.55 -20.30 -23.50
N PRO A 520 -12.40 -20.18 -24.21
CA PRO A 520 -11.36 -21.21 -24.21
C PRO A 520 -10.77 -21.49 -22.82
N GLN A 521 -10.64 -22.77 -22.45
CA GLN A 521 -10.07 -23.21 -21.17
C GLN A 521 -8.86 -24.09 -21.39
N CYS A 522 -7.92 -24.05 -20.45
CA CYS A 522 -6.75 -24.92 -20.45
C CYS A 522 -7.16 -26.39 -20.17
N PRO A 523 -6.84 -27.34 -21.05
CA PRO A 523 -7.22 -28.75 -20.87
C PRO A 523 -6.47 -29.41 -19.70
N ARG A 524 -5.41 -28.80 -19.19
CA ARG A 524 -4.59 -29.33 -18.09
C ARG A 524 -4.93 -28.74 -16.72
N CYS A 525 -5.36 -27.48 -16.69
CA CYS A 525 -5.55 -26.74 -15.43
C CYS A 525 -7.00 -26.28 -15.23
N SER A 526 -7.87 -26.42 -16.24
CA SER A 526 -9.27 -25.97 -16.23
C SER A 526 -9.45 -24.49 -15.87
N VAL A 527 -8.41 -23.66 -16.07
CA VAL A 527 -8.46 -22.20 -16.01
C VAL A 527 -8.67 -21.64 -17.40
N TYR A 528 -9.18 -20.41 -17.51
CA TYR A 528 -9.37 -19.78 -18.81
C TYR A 528 -8.02 -19.40 -19.43
N LEU A 529 -7.94 -19.52 -20.77
CA LEU A 529 -6.75 -19.13 -21.50
C LEU A 529 -6.73 -17.64 -21.80
N THR A 530 -5.55 -17.02 -21.70
CA THR A 530 -5.34 -15.62 -22.02
C THR A 530 -4.86 -15.45 -23.47
N TYR A 531 -5.47 -14.55 -24.24
CA TYR A 531 -5.03 -14.23 -25.59
C TYR A 531 -3.85 -13.27 -25.60
N HIS A 532 -2.80 -13.64 -26.32
CA HIS A 532 -1.60 -12.82 -26.51
C HIS A 532 -1.54 -12.27 -27.94
N SER A 533 -1.79 -10.97 -28.11
CA SER A 533 -1.82 -10.30 -29.41
C SER A 533 -0.44 -10.31 -30.12
N ALA A 534 0.66 -10.38 -29.37
CA ALA A 534 2.01 -10.40 -29.92
C ALA A 534 2.31 -11.66 -30.79
N ASN A 535 1.67 -12.78 -30.49
CA ASN A 535 1.90 -14.06 -31.18
C ASN A 535 0.61 -14.75 -31.65
N GLY A 536 -0.56 -14.14 -31.45
CA GLY A 536 -1.87 -14.69 -31.84
C GLY A 536 -2.25 -15.99 -31.16
N ARG A 537 -1.74 -16.24 -29.93
CA ARG A 537 -1.94 -17.52 -29.22
C ARG A 537 -2.76 -17.34 -27.94
N MET A 538 -3.51 -18.37 -27.61
CA MET A 538 -4.13 -18.58 -26.32
C MET A 538 -3.14 -19.29 -25.40
N MET A 539 -2.92 -18.80 -24.16
CA MET A 539 -1.89 -19.33 -23.25
C MET A 539 -2.40 -19.48 -21.82
N CYS A 540 -1.93 -20.52 -21.16
CA CYS A 540 -2.13 -20.74 -19.71
C CYS A 540 -0.87 -20.32 -18.94
N HIS A 541 -1.00 -19.36 -18.04
CA HIS A 541 0.13 -18.86 -17.23
C HIS A 541 0.48 -19.74 -16.03
N TYR A 542 -0.30 -20.81 -15.78
CA TYR A 542 0.01 -21.80 -14.75
C TYR A 542 0.95 -22.89 -15.27
N CYS A 543 0.58 -23.56 -16.36
CA CYS A 543 1.33 -24.71 -16.85
C CYS A 543 2.12 -24.44 -18.14
N GLY A 544 1.94 -23.27 -18.78
CA GLY A 544 2.59 -22.94 -20.05
C GLY A 544 1.93 -23.56 -21.28
N TYR A 545 0.74 -24.22 -21.15
CA TYR A 545 0.00 -24.69 -22.31
C TYR A 545 -0.31 -23.54 -23.25
N SER A 546 -0.18 -23.78 -24.55
CA SER A 546 -0.45 -22.77 -25.56
C SER A 546 -1.00 -23.37 -26.84
N GLU A 547 -2.05 -22.77 -27.39
CA GLU A 547 -2.67 -23.13 -28.67
C GLU A 547 -2.87 -21.90 -29.56
N LYS A 548 -3.12 -22.10 -30.84
CA LYS A 548 -3.52 -21.00 -31.77
C LYS A 548 -4.94 -20.56 -31.42
N SER A 549 -5.20 -19.23 -31.47
CA SER A 549 -6.57 -18.75 -31.39
C SER A 549 -7.38 -19.26 -32.59
N SER A 550 -8.57 -19.81 -32.29
CA SER A 550 -9.52 -20.20 -33.34
C SER A 550 -10.44 -19.02 -33.66
N GLU A 551 -10.72 -18.81 -34.96
CA GLU A 551 -11.73 -17.85 -35.42
C GLU A 551 -13.15 -18.44 -35.32
N THR A 552 -13.24 -19.77 -35.20
CA THR A 552 -14.50 -20.50 -35.13
C THR A 552 -14.67 -21.14 -33.78
N CYS A 553 -15.85 -21.02 -33.19
CA CYS A 553 -16.21 -21.59 -31.89
C CYS A 553 -16.27 -23.12 -32.00
N PRO A 554 -15.53 -23.88 -31.17
CA PRO A 554 -15.58 -25.33 -31.16
C PRO A 554 -16.91 -25.90 -30.61
N SER A 555 -17.70 -25.10 -29.90
CA SER A 555 -18.99 -25.50 -29.30
C SER A 555 -20.18 -25.33 -30.26
N CYS A 556 -20.26 -24.23 -31.02
CA CYS A 556 -21.44 -23.94 -31.84
C CYS A 556 -21.13 -23.57 -33.29
N GLY A 557 -19.85 -23.55 -33.72
CA GLY A 557 -19.46 -23.15 -35.08
C GLY A 557 -19.51 -21.64 -35.35
N GLY A 558 -19.95 -20.82 -34.38
CA GLY A 558 -20.04 -19.37 -34.55
C GLY A 558 -18.68 -18.68 -34.55
N ALA A 559 -18.62 -17.42 -35.00
CA ALA A 559 -17.38 -16.65 -35.00
C ALA A 559 -16.96 -16.24 -33.59
N MET A 560 -15.70 -16.52 -33.25
CA MET A 560 -15.08 -16.06 -32.02
C MET A 560 -14.74 -14.57 -32.09
N LYS A 561 -15.05 -13.79 -31.07
CA LYS A 561 -14.78 -12.34 -31.04
C LYS A 561 -13.97 -11.94 -29.82
N HIS A 562 -13.12 -10.95 -30.03
CA HIS A 562 -12.48 -10.27 -28.92
C HIS A 562 -13.46 -9.28 -28.31
N ILE A 563 -13.85 -9.54 -27.05
CA ILE A 563 -14.77 -8.66 -26.35
C ILE A 563 -13.96 -7.71 -25.48
N GLY A 564 -14.23 -6.43 -25.66
CA GLY A 564 -13.69 -5.35 -24.84
C GLY A 564 -14.42 -4.06 -25.22
N VAL A 565 -15.13 -3.50 -24.25
CA VAL A 565 -15.75 -2.17 -24.37
C VAL A 565 -14.76 -1.17 -23.77
N GLY A 566 -14.39 -0.12 -24.50
CA GLY A 566 -13.65 1.02 -23.94
C GLY A 566 -14.60 2.06 -23.37
N THR A 567 -14.17 2.80 -22.35
CA THR A 567 -14.94 3.92 -21.77
C THR A 567 -15.28 4.98 -22.82
N GLN A 568 -14.37 5.25 -23.75
CA GLN A 568 -14.60 6.17 -24.87
C GLN A 568 -15.73 5.72 -25.78
N ARG A 569 -15.73 4.44 -26.19
CA ARG A 569 -16.80 3.90 -27.04
C ARG A 569 -18.14 3.93 -26.34
N ALA A 570 -18.20 3.60 -25.05
CA ALA A 570 -19.43 3.67 -24.27
C ALA A 570 -19.92 5.13 -24.14
N GLU A 571 -19.03 6.09 -23.95
CA GLU A 571 -19.35 7.52 -23.92
C GLU A 571 -19.91 8.01 -25.25
N GLU A 572 -19.30 7.66 -26.38
CA GLU A 572 -19.75 8.01 -27.72
C GLU A 572 -21.14 7.44 -28.04
N GLU A 573 -21.37 6.18 -27.64
CA GLU A 573 -22.68 5.54 -27.82
C GLU A 573 -23.76 6.23 -26.93
N LEU A 574 -23.47 6.55 -25.69
CA LEU A 574 -24.37 7.29 -24.79
C LEU A 574 -24.72 8.67 -25.36
N ARG A 575 -23.76 9.39 -25.91
CA ARG A 575 -24.00 10.70 -26.56
C ARG A 575 -24.88 10.59 -27.80
N THR A 576 -24.78 9.46 -28.53
CA THR A 576 -25.63 9.19 -29.70
C THR A 576 -27.06 8.83 -29.28
N LEU A 577 -27.22 8.01 -28.23
CA LEU A 577 -28.52 7.57 -27.74
C LEU A 577 -29.27 8.70 -26.99
N PHE A 578 -28.54 9.55 -26.26
CA PHE A 578 -29.11 10.62 -25.44
C PHE A 578 -28.47 11.98 -25.80
N PRO A 579 -28.83 12.56 -26.96
CA PRO A 579 -28.28 13.84 -27.39
C PRO A 579 -28.57 14.96 -26.36
N GLY A 580 -27.55 15.73 -26.00
CA GLY A 580 -27.69 16.82 -25.04
C GLY A 580 -27.55 16.40 -23.55
N THR A 581 -27.48 15.11 -23.24
CA THR A 581 -27.26 14.63 -21.88
C THR A 581 -25.77 14.68 -21.51
N GLU A 582 -25.45 15.32 -20.38
CA GLU A 582 -24.08 15.39 -19.90
C GLU A 582 -23.65 14.03 -19.33
N VAL A 583 -22.53 13.48 -19.83
CA VAL A 583 -21.89 12.27 -19.34
C VAL A 583 -20.53 12.63 -18.76
N LEU A 584 -20.33 12.38 -17.46
CA LEU A 584 -19.05 12.56 -16.79
C LEU A 584 -18.25 11.25 -16.85
N ARG A 585 -17.06 11.29 -17.45
CA ARG A 585 -16.20 10.11 -17.53
C ARG A 585 -15.11 10.12 -16.47
N MET A 586 -14.92 8.99 -15.81
CA MET A 586 -13.96 8.78 -14.74
C MET A 586 -13.15 7.51 -14.98
N ASP A 587 -11.98 7.65 -15.59
CA ASP A 587 -11.01 6.60 -15.86
C ASP A 587 -9.58 7.06 -15.57
N ALA A 588 -8.59 6.17 -15.79
CA ALA A 588 -7.17 6.48 -15.52
C ALA A 588 -6.66 7.71 -16.29
N ASP A 589 -7.23 7.99 -17.47
CA ASP A 589 -6.79 9.10 -18.32
C ASP A 589 -7.35 10.43 -17.82
N THR A 590 -8.53 10.43 -17.19
CA THR A 590 -9.21 11.64 -16.66
C THR A 590 -8.84 11.98 -15.22
N VAL A 591 -8.33 11.03 -14.46
CA VAL A 591 -7.95 11.21 -13.04
C VAL A 591 -6.81 12.19 -12.84
N SER A 592 -5.99 12.46 -13.85
CA SER A 592 -4.96 13.52 -13.81
C SER A 592 -5.53 14.93 -13.51
N GLN A 593 -6.84 15.15 -13.72
CA GLN A 593 -7.54 16.40 -13.41
C GLN A 593 -8.00 16.54 -11.94
N GLY A 594 -7.79 15.52 -11.11
CA GLY A 594 -8.19 15.47 -9.71
C GLY A 594 -9.49 14.69 -9.48
N HIS A 595 -9.35 13.49 -8.92
CA HIS A 595 -10.45 12.55 -8.62
C HIS A 595 -11.57 13.18 -7.78
N GLU A 596 -11.20 13.91 -6.73
CA GLU A 596 -12.14 14.57 -5.82
C GLU A 596 -12.97 15.65 -6.51
N LYS A 597 -12.37 16.37 -7.44
CA LYS A 597 -13.09 17.41 -8.20
C LYS A 597 -14.18 16.82 -9.07
N LEU A 598 -13.90 15.74 -9.82
CA LEU A 598 -14.88 15.06 -10.66
C LEU A 598 -16.08 14.55 -9.86
N LEU A 599 -15.84 13.97 -8.68
CA LEU A 599 -16.88 13.46 -7.80
C LEU A 599 -17.73 14.59 -7.20
N ARG A 600 -17.07 15.66 -6.80
CA ARG A 600 -17.76 16.87 -6.33
C ARG A 600 -18.61 17.49 -7.43
N ASP A 601 -18.09 17.57 -8.66
CA ASP A 601 -18.84 18.09 -9.81
C ASP A 601 -20.06 17.20 -10.11
N PHE A 602 -19.93 15.88 -10.06
CA PHE A 602 -21.04 14.94 -10.21
C PHE A 602 -22.14 15.19 -9.16
N GLN A 603 -21.74 15.37 -7.89
CA GLN A 603 -22.68 15.59 -6.79
C GLN A 603 -23.31 16.98 -6.81
N VAL A 604 -22.52 18.04 -6.95
CA VAL A 604 -23.00 19.43 -6.84
C VAL A 604 -23.78 19.87 -8.07
N ARG A 605 -23.28 19.52 -9.27
CA ARG A 605 -23.93 19.89 -10.53
C ARG A 605 -25.06 18.93 -10.93
N GLN A 606 -25.28 17.86 -10.15
CA GLN A 606 -26.29 16.83 -10.44
C GLN A 606 -26.18 16.28 -11.86
N VAL A 607 -24.93 16.00 -12.31
CA VAL A 607 -24.71 15.43 -13.65
C VAL A 607 -25.47 14.12 -13.79
N PRO A 608 -26.27 13.90 -14.85
CA PRO A 608 -27.16 12.74 -14.94
C PRO A 608 -26.46 11.38 -14.97
N ILE A 609 -25.33 11.28 -15.71
CA ILE A 609 -24.65 10.00 -15.94
C ILE A 609 -23.17 10.11 -15.56
N LEU A 610 -22.72 9.22 -14.67
CA LEU A 610 -21.32 8.99 -14.35
C LEU A 610 -20.89 7.66 -14.99
N LEU A 611 -19.99 7.72 -15.96
CA LEU A 611 -19.40 6.54 -16.59
C LEU A 611 -17.99 6.33 -16.06
N GLY A 612 -17.70 5.16 -15.52
CA GLY A 612 -16.35 4.95 -15.00
C GLY A 612 -15.94 3.49 -14.78
N THR A 613 -14.70 3.32 -14.35
CA THR A 613 -14.13 2.02 -14.04
C THR A 613 -14.21 1.73 -12.52
N GLN A 614 -13.37 0.88 -11.98
CA GLN A 614 -13.41 0.45 -10.57
C GLN A 614 -13.45 1.59 -9.53
N MET A 615 -13.07 2.80 -9.92
CA MET A 615 -13.07 3.96 -9.03
C MET A 615 -14.49 4.42 -8.67
N VAL A 616 -15.48 4.25 -9.56
CA VAL A 616 -16.89 4.59 -9.28
C VAL A 616 -17.62 3.53 -8.45
N ALA A 617 -17.06 2.32 -8.36
CA ALA A 617 -17.62 1.23 -7.58
C ALA A 617 -17.41 1.39 -6.08
N LYS A 618 -16.50 2.25 -5.62
CA LYS A 618 -15.97 2.23 -4.25
C LYS A 618 -16.06 3.60 -3.55
N GLY A 619 -16.34 3.58 -2.26
CA GLY A 619 -16.17 4.71 -1.34
C GLY A 619 -17.15 5.89 -1.50
N LEU A 620 -18.07 5.85 -2.46
CA LEU A 620 -18.95 6.97 -2.80
C LEU A 620 -20.37 6.72 -2.30
N ASP A 621 -20.99 7.76 -1.77
CA ASP A 621 -22.38 7.74 -1.31
C ASP A 621 -23.13 8.92 -1.94
N PHE A 622 -23.96 8.62 -2.93
CA PHE A 622 -24.78 9.60 -3.66
C PHE A 622 -26.25 9.30 -3.44
N ALA A 623 -26.94 10.18 -2.76
CA ALA A 623 -28.34 9.99 -2.41
C ALA A 623 -29.29 9.93 -3.63
N ASN A 624 -28.94 10.63 -4.75
CA ASN A 624 -29.77 10.70 -5.96
C ASN A 624 -29.43 9.62 -7.01
N VAL A 625 -28.47 8.71 -6.71
CA VAL A 625 -28.16 7.59 -7.60
C VAL A 625 -29.14 6.44 -7.37
N THR A 626 -30.04 6.25 -8.30
CA THR A 626 -31.10 5.22 -8.27
C THR A 626 -30.89 4.11 -9.29
N LEU A 627 -30.09 4.35 -10.34
CA LEU A 627 -29.76 3.36 -11.36
C LEU A 627 -28.24 3.09 -11.43
N VAL A 628 -27.91 1.81 -11.51
CA VAL A 628 -26.53 1.34 -11.78
C VAL A 628 -26.55 0.40 -12.98
N GLY A 629 -25.72 0.69 -14.00
CA GLY A 629 -25.52 -0.18 -15.16
C GLY A 629 -24.11 -0.80 -15.14
N VAL A 630 -24.02 -2.12 -15.28
CA VAL A 630 -22.75 -2.83 -15.48
C VAL A 630 -22.64 -3.23 -16.95
N LEU A 631 -21.70 -2.64 -17.69
CA LEU A 631 -21.61 -2.78 -19.14
C LEU A 631 -20.97 -4.07 -19.63
N ALA A 632 -20.10 -4.70 -18.88
CA ALA A 632 -19.39 -5.91 -19.28
C ALA A 632 -19.01 -6.74 -18.05
N ALA A 633 -19.99 -7.45 -17.48
CA ALA A 633 -19.80 -8.25 -16.26
C ALA A 633 -18.79 -9.39 -16.46
N ASP A 634 -18.74 -9.96 -17.65
CA ASP A 634 -17.93 -11.14 -17.99
C ASP A 634 -16.43 -10.91 -17.96
N MET A 635 -15.95 -9.68 -18.15
CA MET A 635 -14.53 -9.40 -18.38
C MET A 635 -13.62 -9.80 -17.22
N SER A 636 -14.10 -9.80 -16.00
CA SER A 636 -13.32 -10.20 -14.82
C SER A 636 -13.43 -11.67 -14.49
N LEU A 637 -14.44 -12.37 -15.00
CA LEU A 637 -14.64 -13.81 -14.75
C LEU A 637 -13.57 -14.67 -15.43
N TYR A 638 -13.10 -14.23 -16.59
CA TYR A 638 -12.24 -15.04 -17.46
C TYR A 638 -10.75 -14.68 -17.37
N VAL A 639 -10.35 -14.08 -16.24
CA VAL A 639 -8.94 -13.83 -15.93
C VAL A 639 -8.30 -15.13 -15.46
N ASP A 640 -7.08 -15.41 -15.90
CA ASP A 640 -6.29 -16.59 -15.48
C ASP A 640 -5.79 -16.43 -14.03
N HIS A 641 -6.71 -16.51 -13.08
CA HIS A 641 -6.41 -16.48 -11.65
C HIS A 641 -7.54 -17.13 -10.83
N TYR A 642 -7.19 -17.88 -9.76
CA TYR A 642 -8.16 -18.58 -8.93
C TYR A 642 -9.19 -17.65 -8.23
N ARG A 643 -8.86 -16.39 -8.00
CA ARG A 643 -9.74 -15.38 -7.41
C ARG A 643 -10.62 -14.64 -8.43
N ALA A 644 -10.62 -15.02 -9.71
CA ALA A 644 -11.37 -14.29 -10.73
C ALA A 644 -12.87 -14.24 -10.43
N SER A 645 -13.47 -15.39 -10.08
CA SER A 645 -14.87 -15.53 -9.68
C SER A 645 -15.20 -14.70 -8.43
N GLU A 646 -14.38 -14.79 -7.40
CA GLU A 646 -14.52 -14.04 -6.15
C GLU A 646 -14.49 -12.53 -6.37
N ARG A 647 -13.53 -12.07 -7.17
CA ARG A 647 -13.43 -10.64 -7.52
C ARG A 647 -14.63 -10.15 -8.31
N THR A 648 -15.10 -10.95 -9.26
CA THR A 648 -16.25 -10.59 -10.08
C THR A 648 -17.49 -10.49 -9.19
N PHE A 649 -17.74 -11.50 -8.35
CA PHE A 649 -18.84 -11.49 -7.39
C PHE A 649 -18.78 -10.25 -6.49
N SER A 650 -17.64 -10.00 -5.85
CA SER A 650 -17.44 -8.86 -4.95
C SER A 650 -17.68 -7.53 -5.65
N LEU A 651 -17.13 -7.37 -6.86
CA LEU A 651 -17.26 -6.15 -7.63
C LEU A 651 -18.71 -5.89 -8.06
N LEU A 652 -19.40 -6.89 -8.59
CA LEU A 652 -20.80 -6.77 -9.00
C LEU A 652 -21.68 -6.42 -7.80
N THR A 653 -21.51 -7.13 -6.68
CA THR A 653 -22.27 -6.87 -5.44
C THR A 653 -22.02 -5.46 -4.90
N GLN A 654 -20.78 -4.98 -4.91
CA GLN A 654 -20.42 -3.62 -4.47
C GLN A 654 -21.04 -2.55 -5.37
N VAL A 655 -21.01 -2.73 -6.69
CA VAL A 655 -21.53 -1.79 -7.69
C VAL A 655 -23.05 -1.74 -7.60
N VAL A 656 -23.72 -2.89 -7.60
CA VAL A 656 -25.19 -2.99 -7.40
C VAL A 656 -25.61 -2.32 -6.10
N GLY A 657 -24.85 -2.53 -5.03
CA GLY A 657 -25.11 -1.94 -3.72
C GLY A 657 -25.02 -0.40 -3.65
N ARG A 658 -24.60 0.28 -4.75
CA ARG A 658 -24.59 1.75 -4.83
C ARG A 658 -25.95 2.34 -5.15
N ALA A 659 -26.82 1.60 -5.83
CA ALA A 659 -28.15 2.07 -6.17
C ALA A 659 -29.06 2.15 -4.92
N GLY A 660 -29.88 3.22 -4.83
CA GLY A 660 -30.90 3.36 -3.81
C GLY A 660 -30.38 3.48 -2.38
N ARG A 661 -29.37 4.30 -2.14
CA ARG A 661 -28.90 4.62 -0.79
C ARG A 661 -29.66 5.77 -0.14
N GLY A 662 -30.29 6.63 -0.95
CA GLY A 662 -31.26 7.62 -0.49
C GLY A 662 -32.63 6.99 -0.22
N ASP A 663 -33.66 7.82 -0.21
CA ASP A 663 -35.06 7.40 0.11
C ASP A 663 -35.77 6.66 -1.04
N LYS A 664 -35.16 6.68 -2.26
CA LYS A 664 -35.75 6.08 -3.46
C LYS A 664 -35.25 4.64 -3.67
N PRO A 665 -36.11 3.74 -4.23
CA PRO A 665 -35.69 2.37 -4.51
C PRO A 665 -34.62 2.31 -5.61
N GLY A 666 -33.57 1.52 -5.37
CA GLY A 666 -32.50 1.32 -6.35
C GLY A 666 -32.80 0.26 -7.39
N ARG A 667 -32.24 0.44 -8.59
CA ARG A 667 -32.30 -0.51 -9.70
C ARG A 667 -30.89 -0.74 -10.25
N ALA A 668 -30.61 -1.97 -10.73
CA ALA A 668 -29.35 -2.26 -11.39
C ALA A 668 -29.58 -3.10 -12.64
N VAL A 669 -28.84 -2.83 -13.71
CA VAL A 669 -28.84 -3.63 -14.93
C VAL A 669 -27.44 -4.21 -15.11
N ILE A 670 -27.33 -5.54 -15.15
CA ILE A 670 -26.06 -6.25 -15.40
C ILE A 670 -26.11 -6.83 -16.81
N GLN A 671 -25.26 -6.32 -17.70
CA GLN A 671 -25.12 -6.81 -19.06
C GLN A 671 -24.06 -7.92 -19.12
N THR A 672 -24.40 -9.07 -19.69
CA THR A 672 -23.55 -10.25 -19.75
C THR A 672 -23.78 -11.10 -21.00
N TYR A 673 -22.70 -11.74 -21.49
CA TYR A 673 -22.78 -12.79 -22.54
C TYR A 673 -22.99 -14.19 -21.96
N THR A 674 -22.97 -14.33 -20.62
CA THR A 674 -23.17 -15.61 -19.93
C THR A 674 -24.16 -15.48 -18.78
N PRO A 675 -25.45 -15.14 -19.06
CA PRO A 675 -26.48 -14.88 -18.03
C PRO A 675 -26.79 -16.12 -17.17
N GLN A 676 -26.33 -17.31 -17.54
CA GLN A 676 -26.50 -18.55 -16.78
C GLN A 676 -25.29 -18.86 -15.88
N ASN A 677 -24.30 -17.98 -15.84
CA ASN A 677 -23.13 -18.17 -14.98
C ASN A 677 -23.51 -18.01 -13.51
N ASP A 678 -23.21 -19.03 -12.69
CA ASP A 678 -23.60 -19.03 -11.27
C ASP A 678 -23.05 -17.86 -10.47
N VAL A 679 -21.86 -17.36 -10.82
CA VAL A 679 -21.25 -16.18 -10.14
C VAL A 679 -22.06 -14.92 -10.43
N ILE A 680 -22.50 -14.73 -11.67
CA ILE A 680 -23.31 -13.56 -12.09
C ILE A 680 -24.70 -13.68 -11.44
N LEU A 681 -25.31 -14.86 -11.46
CA LEU A 681 -26.61 -15.10 -10.82
C LEU A 681 -26.56 -14.83 -9.32
N ALA A 682 -25.55 -15.38 -8.62
CA ALA A 682 -25.37 -15.14 -7.20
C ALA A 682 -25.14 -13.65 -6.88
N ALA A 683 -24.38 -12.94 -7.74
CA ALA A 683 -24.16 -11.50 -7.58
C ALA A 683 -25.42 -10.68 -7.84
N ALA A 684 -26.25 -11.07 -8.80
CA ALA A 684 -27.55 -10.45 -9.06
C ALA A 684 -28.52 -10.60 -7.88
N ASP A 685 -28.54 -11.79 -7.27
CA ASP A 685 -29.31 -12.09 -6.08
C ASP A 685 -28.66 -11.52 -4.79
N GLN A 686 -27.40 -11.02 -4.89
CA GLN A 686 -26.58 -10.58 -3.77
C GLN A 686 -26.41 -11.68 -2.68
N ASP A 687 -26.40 -12.93 -3.12
CA ASP A 687 -26.33 -14.13 -2.28
C ASP A 687 -24.86 -14.62 -2.18
N TYR A 688 -24.17 -14.14 -1.14
CA TYR A 688 -22.81 -14.56 -0.86
C TYR A 688 -22.73 -16.06 -0.49
N ASP A 689 -23.73 -16.59 0.20
CA ASP A 689 -23.70 -17.98 0.64
C ASP A 689 -23.76 -18.95 -0.55
N ARG A 690 -24.66 -18.69 -1.52
CA ARG A 690 -24.72 -19.42 -2.79
C ARG A 690 -23.39 -19.36 -3.56
N PHE A 691 -22.81 -18.16 -3.67
CA PHE A 691 -21.50 -17.99 -4.31
C PHE A 691 -20.41 -18.81 -3.60
N TYR A 692 -20.32 -18.66 -2.28
CA TYR A 692 -19.29 -19.35 -1.48
C TYR A 692 -19.40 -20.87 -1.61
N ASP A 693 -20.57 -21.45 -1.52
CA ASP A 693 -20.80 -22.89 -1.58
C ASP A 693 -20.38 -23.50 -2.94
N GLY A 694 -20.56 -22.77 -4.03
CA GLY A 694 -20.03 -23.14 -5.35
C GLY A 694 -18.50 -23.04 -5.43
N GLU A 695 -17.98 -21.90 -5.05
CA GLU A 695 -16.55 -21.56 -5.18
C GLU A 695 -15.66 -22.42 -4.29
N ILE A 696 -16.06 -22.71 -3.04
CA ILE A 696 -15.23 -23.50 -2.11
C ILE A 696 -15.03 -24.92 -2.60
N ARG A 697 -16.04 -25.52 -3.25
CA ARG A 697 -15.94 -26.88 -3.85
C ARG A 697 -14.95 -26.90 -5.01
N LEU A 698 -14.97 -25.87 -5.87
CA LEU A 698 -14.03 -25.74 -6.97
C LEU A 698 -12.59 -25.56 -6.48
N ARG A 699 -12.38 -24.76 -5.43
CA ARG A 699 -11.05 -24.57 -4.82
C ARG A 699 -10.53 -25.83 -4.16
N GLN A 700 -11.39 -26.64 -3.54
CA GLN A 700 -11.01 -27.92 -2.99
C GLN A 700 -10.53 -28.89 -4.07
N LEU A 701 -11.26 -28.98 -5.19
CA LEU A 701 -10.89 -29.84 -6.33
C LEU A 701 -9.57 -29.41 -6.99
N ARG A 702 -9.33 -28.09 -7.12
CA ARG A 702 -8.14 -27.51 -7.74
C ARG A 702 -6.97 -27.37 -6.78
N ARG A 703 -7.17 -27.61 -5.49
CA ARG A 703 -6.21 -27.35 -4.43
C ARG A 703 -5.78 -25.87 -4.40
N ASP A 704 -6.72 -24.97 -4.66
CA ASP A 704 -6.52 -23.52 -4.51
C ASP A 704 -6.65 -23.09 -3.03
N PRO A 705 -6.16 -21.92 -2.63
CA PRO A 705 -6.41 -21.38 -1.30
C PRO A 705 -7.91 -21.36 -0.93
N PRO A 706 -8.32 -21.86 0.26
CA PRO A 706 -7.52 -22.08 1.47
C PRO A 706 -6.93 -23.49 1.63
N PHE A 707 -7.04 -24.40 0.65
CA PHE A 707 -6.60 -25.80 0.77
C PHE A 707 -5.11 -25.98 0.53
N ALA A 708 -4.52 -25.19 -0.39
CA ALA A 708 -3.08 -25.07 -0.57
C ALA A 708 -2.73 -23.63 -0.95
N ASP A 709 -1.50 -23.21 -0.69
CA ASP A 709 -0.98 -21.91 -1.11
C ASP A 709 -0.23 -22.04 -2.43
N GLN A 710 -0.22 -20.95 -3.22
CA GLN A 710 0.47 -20.86 -4.50
C GLN A 710 1.66 -19.93 -4.40
N PHE A 711 2.86 -20.47 -4.65
CA PHE A 711 4.09 -19.69 -4.73
C PHE A 711 4.47 -19.47 -6.18
N PHE A 712 4.61 -18.22 -6.59
CA PHE A 712 5.02 -17.83 -7.92
C PHE A 712 6.49 -17.41 -7.90
N ILE A 713 7.38 -18.31 -8.34
CA ILE A 713 8.82 -18.03 -8.41
C ILE A 713 9.12 -17.48 -9.78
N THR A 714 9.44 -16.18 -9.85
CA THR A 714 9.69 -15.47 -11.10
C THR A 714 11.18 -15.31 -11.33
N VAL A 715 11.65 -15.78 -12.49
CA VAL A 715 13.01 -15.54 -13.00
C VAL A 715 12.93 -14.44 -14.05
N THR A 716 13.81 -13.42 -13.95
CA THR A 716 13.81 -12.29 -14.86
C THR A 716 15.22 -11.95 -15.36
N GLY A 717 15.31 -11.52 -16.61
CA GLY A 717 16.58 -11.17 -17.25
C GLY A 717 16.40 -10.45 -18.60
N PRO A 718 17.49 -9.89 -19.15
CA PRO A 718 17.43 -9.11 -20.40
C PRO A 718 17.12 -9.95 -21.64
N GLU A 719 17.47 -11.24 -21.63
CA GLU A 719 17.31 -12.15 -22.75
C GLU A 719 16.36 -13.31 -22.40
N GLU A 720 15.44 -13.64 -23.30
CA GLU A 720 14.39 -14.65 -23.07
C GLU A 720 14.95 -16.06 -22.92
N GLY A 721 15.89 -16.45 -23.77
CA GLY A 721 16.46 -17.79 -23.81
C GLY A 721 17.13 -18.22 -22.50
N PRO A 722 18.07 -17.45 -21.95
CA PRO A 722 18.66 -17.70 -20.63
C PRO A 722 17.63 -17.74 -19.50
N VAL A 723 16.66 -16.81 -19.47
CA VAL A 723 15.61 -16.77 -18.44
C VAL A 723 14.77 -18.05 -18.46
N ARG A 724 14.33 -18.49 -19.65
CA ARG A 724 13.55 -19.72 -19.81
C ARG A 724 14.33 -20.97 -19.39
N ARG A 725 15.61 -21.09 -19.77
CA ARG A 725 16.46 -22.23 -19.36
C ARG A 725 16.68 -22.25 -17.86
N ALA A 726 16.95 -21.10 -17.24
CA ALA A 726 17.13 -20.98 -15.82
C ALA A 726 15.86 -21.32 -15.03
N ALA A 727 14.70 -20.88 -15.50
CA ALA A 727 13.41 -21.25 -14.92
C ALA A 727 13.10 -22.75 -15.09
N ALA A 728 13.46 -23.37 -16.22
CA ALA A 728 13.32 -24.81 -16.40
C ALA A 728 14.22 -25.60 -15.44
N GLY A 729 15.49 -25.22 -15.31
CA GLY A 729 16.43 -25.83 -14.36
C GLY A 729 15.95 -25.69 -12.90
N LEU A 730 15.36 -24.55 -12.54
CA LEU A 730 14.76 -24.34 -11.22
C LEU A 730 13.59 -25.29 -10.98
N ARG A 731 12.64 -25.43 -11.93
CA ARG A 731 11.54 -26.39 -11.86
C ARG A 731 12.03 -27.80 -11.67
N ASP A 732 12.99 -28.23 -12.49
CA ASP A 732 13.50 -29.61 -12.47
C ASP A 732 14.23 -29.90 -11.15
N GLY A 733 15.00 -28.93 -10.64
CA GLY A 733 15.63 -29.02 -9.31
C GLY A 733 14.62 -29.13 -8.18
N LEU A 734 13.57 -28.31 -8.19
CA LEU A 734 12.48 -28.37 -7.21
C LEU A 734 11.73 -29.69 -7.26
N ARG A 735 11.43 -30.23 -8.46
CA ARG A 735 10.80 -31.56 -8.62
C ARG A 735 11.68 -32.68 -8.09
N ALA A 736 12.98 -32.63 -8.36
CA ALA A 736 13.93 -33.60 -7.84
C ALA A 736 14.02 -33.55 -6.30
N ALA A 737 13.98 -32.35 -5.72
CA ALA A 737 13.97 -32.19 -4.27
C ALA A 737 12.66 -32.64 -3.63
N ALA A 738 11.51 -32.34 -4.25
CA ALA A 738 10.20 -32.80 -3.78
C ALA A 738 10.05 -34.33 -3.72
N GLY A 739 10.81 -35.08 -4.51
CA GLY A 739 10.84 -36.54 -4.47
C GLY A 739 11.71 -37.14 -3.38
N ARG A 740 12.38 -36.33 -2.53
CA ARG A 740 13.32 -36.77 -1.48
C ARG A 740 12.86 -36.33 -0.09
N ASP A 741 13.30 -37.03 0.94
CA ASP A 741 13.09 -36.64 2.32
C ASP A 741 13.81 -35.31 2.61
N PRO A 742 13.24 -34.41 3.39
CA PRO A 742 11.95 -34.46 4.11
C PRO A 742 10.73 -33.98 3.31
N TYR A 743 10.83 -33.79 1.98
CA TYR A 743 9.80 -33.11 1.18
C TYR A 743 8.83 -34.07 0.48
N ARG A 744 9.14 -35.36 0.46
CA ARG A 744 8.41 -36.40 -0.28
C ARG A 744 6.92 -36.45 0.07
N ASP A 745 6.57 -36.25 1.35
CA ASP A 745 5.21 -36.34 1.86
C ASP A 745 4.44 -34.99 1.80
N MET A 746 5.03 -33.95 1.24
CA MET A 746 4.43 -32.61 1.25
C MET A 746 3.36 -32.40 0.18
N ALA A 747 3.09 -33.38 -0.67
CA ALA A 747 2.11 -33.27 -1.78
C ALA A 747 2.26 -31.98 -2.59
N LEU A 748 3.47 -31.70 -3.07
CA LEU A 748 3.80 -30.50 -3.84
C LEU A 748 3.46 -30.68 -5.33
N ASP A 749 2.75 -29.69 -5.92
CA ASP A 749 2.60 -29.59 -7.37
C ASP A 749 3.54 -28.49 -7.89
N ILE A 750 4.40 -28.83 -8.85
CA ILE A 750 5.38 -27.90 -9.42
C ILE A 750 5.10 -27.78 -10.91
N LEU A 751 4.60 -26.61 -11.31
CA LEU A 751 4.13 -26.31 -12.66
C LEU A 751 5.05 -25.33 -13.39
N GLY A 752 4.93 -25.26 -14.70
CA GLY A 752 5.68 -24.34 -15.57
C GLY A 752 6.96 -24.98 -16.12
N PRO A 753 7.98 -24.19 -16.56
CA PRO A 753 7.94 -22.73 -16.54
C PRO A 753 6.94 -22.17 -17.55
N ALA A 754 6.23 -21.14 -17.15
CA ALA A 754 5.31 -20.39 -17.99
C ALA A 754 5.75 -18.93 -18.09
N PRO A 755 5.50 -18.21 -19.22
CA PRO A 755 5.70 -16.78 -19.27
C PRO A 755 4.77 -16.10 -18.25
N ALA A 756 5.25 -15.07 -17.58
CA ALA A 756 4.41 -14.27 -16.70
C ALA A 756 3.29 -13.56 -17.52
N PRO A 757 2.15 -13.15 -16.91
CA PRO A 757 1.07 -12.45 -17.60
C PRO A 757 1.56 -11.22 -18.39
N VAL A 758 2.50 -10.47 -17.82
CA VAL A 758 3.27 -9.45 -18.55
C VAL A 758 4.67 -10.02 -18.78
N VAL A 759 4.92 -10.53 -19.99
CA VAL A 759 6.13 -11.27 -20.36
C VAL A 759 7.39 -10.41 -20.27
N LYS A 760 7.29 -9.11 -20.55
CA LYS A 760 8.44 -8.19 -20.58
C LYS A 760 8.11 -6.88 -19.89
N VAL A 761 8.89 -6.53 -18.86
CA VAL A 761 8.77 -5.27 -18.10
C VAL A 761 10.16 -4.64 -18.00
N ASN A 762 10.28 -3.34 -18.28
CA ASN A 762 11.56 -2.60 -18.24
C ASN A 762 12.69 -3.31 -18.99
N ASN A 763 12.40 -3.78 -20.19
CA ASN A 763 13.32 -4.55 -21.06
C ASN A 763 13.84 -5.86 -20.45
N ARG A 764 13.11 -6.45 -19.48
CA ARG A 764 13.45 -7.74 -18.89
C ARG A 764 12.32 -8.74 -19.12
N TYR A 765 12.66 -9.93 -19.62
CA TYR A 765 11.74 -11.06 -19.77
C TYR A 765 11.46 -11.69 -18.42
N ARG A 766 10.27 -12.26 -18.25
CA ARG A 766 9.76 -12.84 -16.99
C ARG A 766 9.16 -14.20 -17.23
N TYR A 767 9.70 -15.23 -16.58
CA TYR A 767 9.17 -16.59 -16.59
C TYR A 767 8.93 -17.08 -15.17
N ARG A 768 7.86 -17.85 -14.99
CA ARG A 768 7.39 -18.32 -13.68
C ARG A 768 7.47 -19.84 -13.54
N VAL A 769 7.81 -20.27 -12.34
CA VAL A 769 7.58 -21.60 -11.83
C VAL A 769 6.56 -21.49 -10.70
N THR A 770 5.44 -22.21 -10.79
CA THR A 770 4.39 -22.21 -9.76
C THR A 770 4.57 -23.44 -8.88
N VAL A 771 4.64 -23.23 -7.56
CA VAL A 771 4.69 -24.30 -6.55
C VAL A 771 3.42 -24.22 -5.72
N ILE A 772 2.63 -25.29 -5.71
CA ILE A 772 1.39 -25.40 -4.94
C ILE A 772 1.64 -26.35 -3.78
N GLY A 773 1.39 -25.89 -2.56
CA GLY A 773 1.61 -26.67 -1.35
C GLY A 773 1.24 -25.88 -0.10
N ARG A 774 1.30 -26.53 1.06
CA ARG A 774 1.02 -25.88 2.33
C ARG A 774 2.13 -24.88 2.69
N ASN A 775 1.79 -23.64 2.98
CA ASN A 775 2.74 -22.59 3.37
C ASN A 775 3.24 -22.78 4.82
N ASP A 776 4.07 -23.77 5.01
CA ASP A 776 4.72 -24.04 6.29
C ASP A 776 6.21 -23.66 6.29
N LYS A 777 6.86 -23.84 7.42
CA LYS A 777 8.29 -23.51 7.57
C LYS A 777 9.20 -24.38 6.69
N ILE A 778 8.80 -25.65 6.44
CA ILE A 778 9.59 -26.60 5.66
C ILE A 778 9.59 -26.20 4.19
N LEU A 779 8.43 -25.91 3.60
CA LEU A 779 8.32 -25.44 2.21
C LEU A 779 9.04 -24.11 2.01
N ARG A 780 8.84 -23.14 2.91
CA ARG A 780 9.56 -21.86 2.83
C ARG A 780 11.09 -22.05 2.91
N GLY A 781 11.55 -22.98 3.75
CA GLY A 781 12.97 -23.33 3.83
C GLY A 781 13.52 -23.89 2.52
N LEU A 782 12.78 -24.80 1.87
CA LEU A 782 13.11 -25.35 0.55
C LEU A 782 13.22 -24.24 -0.50
N LEU A 783 12.19 -23.42 -0.63
CA LEU A 783 12.16 -22.32 -1.62
C LEU A 783 13.31 -21.32 -1.38
N ALA A 784 13.56 -20.95 -0.13
CA ALA A 784 14.65 -20.05 0.24
C ALA A 784 16.04 -20.63 -0.11
N ALA A 785 16.23 -21.94 0.09
CA ALA A 785 17.48 -22.62 -0.28
C ALA A 785 17.71 -22.57 -1.79
N PHE A 786 16.68 -22.92 -2.59
CA PHE A 786 16.77 -22.87 -4.05
C PHE A 786 17.00 -21.44 -4.59
N MET A 787 16.34 -20.43 -4.04
CA MET A 787 16.55 -19.02 -4.43
C MET A 787 17.99 -18.57 -4.13
N LYS A 788 18.55 -18.96 -2.98
CA LYS A 788 19.94 -18.62 -2.61
C LYS A 788 20.95 -19.34 -3.50
N GLU A 789 20.72 -20.61 -3.80
CA GLU A 789 21.55 -21.40 -4.70
C GLU A 789 21.50 -20.81 -6.11
N PHE A 790 20.29 -20.50 -6.63
CA PHE A 790 20.11 -19.86 -7.93
C PHE A 790 20.95 -18.60 -8.07
N ALA A 791 20.91 -17.71 -7.07
CA ALA A 791 21.64 -16.44 -7.10
C ALA A 791 23.16 -16.59 -6.97
N ARG A 792 23.67 -17.75 -6.53
CA ARG A 792 25.11 -18.03 -6.42
C ARG A 792 25.71 -18.67 -7.67
N ARG A 793 24.90 -19.20 -8.57
CA ARG A 793 25.37 -19.91 -9.77
C ARG A 793 25.92 -18.92 -10.79
N PRO A 794 27.17 -19.09 -11.28
CA PRO A 794 27.79 -18.20 -12.25
C PRO A 794 27.00 -18.07 -13.56
N GLU A 795 26.35 -19.15 -14.00
CA GLU A 795 25.50 -19.18 -15.20
C GLU A 795 24.25 -18.29 -15.11
N HIS A 796 23.83 -17.90 -13.89
CA HIS A 796 22.69 -17.02 -13.63
C HIS A 796 23.12 -15.55 -13.47
N LYS A 797 24.37 -15.20 -13.78
CA LYS A 797 24.83 -13.81 -13.70
C LYS A 797 23.97 -12.90 -14.59
N GLY A 798 23.41 -11.82 -14.00
CA GLY A 798 22.50 -10.89 -14.69
C GLY A 798 21.03 -11.30 -14.66
N LEU A 799 20.72 -12.52 -14.18
CA LEU A 799 19.35 -12.93 -13.88
C LEU A 799 18.98 -12.55 -12.45
N HIS A 800 17.70 -12.28 -12.22
CA HIS A 800 17.14 -12.06 -10.89
C HIS A 800 16.02 -13.07 -10.63
N ILE A 801 15.85 -13.42 -9.36
CA ILE A 801 14.80 -14.32 -8.89
C ILE A 801 14.09 -13.70 -7.70
N TYR A 802 12.76 -13.81 -7.67
CA TYR A 802 11.92 -13.44 -6.52
C TYR A 802 10.71 -14.35 -6.43
N THR A 803 10.07 -14.37 -5.27
CA THR A 803 8.93 -15.24 -4.99
C THR A 803 7.81 -14.45 -4.34
N ASP A 804 6.60 -14.66 -4.84
CA ASP A 804 5.35 -14.15 -4.29
C ASP A 804 4.46 -15.31 -3.86
N CYS A 805 3.60 -15.12 -2.87
CA CYS A 805 2.70 -16.15 -2.36
C CYS A 805 1.26 -15.65 -2.46
N ASN A 806 0.40 -16.40 -3.15
CA ASN A 806 -1.03 -16.11 -3.36
C ASN A 806 -1.30 -14.70 -3.96
N LEU A 807 -0.28 -14.09 -4.55
CA LEU A 807 -0.36 -12.75 -5.11
C LEU A 807 -1.20 -12.75 -6.38
N MET A 808 -1.94 -11.67 -6.59
CA MET A 808 -2.61 -11.39 -7.85
C MET A 808 -1.78 -10.43 -8.70
N ASP A 809 -1.61 -10.77 -9.95
CA ASP A 809 -1.02 -9.88 -10.96
C ASP A 809 -2.01 -8.84 -11.50
#